data_467ed9814c79e1ba7c9be0a62f99a0ef
#
_entry.id   467ed9814c79e1ba7c9be0a62f99a0ef
#
_cell.length_a   1.000
_cell.length_b   1.000
_cell.length_c   1.000
_cell.angle_alpha   90.00
_cell.angle_beta   90.00
_cell.angle_gamma   90.00
#
_symmetry.space_group_name_H-M   'P 1'
#
loop_
_entity.id
_entity.type
_entity.pdbx_description
1 polymer ?
#
loop_
_entity_poly.entity_id
_entity_poly.type
_entity_poly.pdbx_seq_one_letter_code
_entity_poly.pdbx_strand_id
1 'polypeptide(L)'
;KRDSMTKEMPEWVNLGSDANGITVNQYFADHPEMILGEMKEVSGPYGMETTCMPIEGADLEVQLAEAVRNIHGNMAPAVDVDAELDDVPESIPADPNVRNYSYAVVDDQVYYRVNSLMNQVKMPAATAERVKGMVEIRDTVRELIAMQMEESVTDEEIHKQQEKLNQVYDAYTAKYGVIGSNANKRAFSDDASYCLLCSLEDLNEDGTLKRKADMFTKRTIKKAVAVTSVETATEALALSLNERAKVDLSYMAQLTGKTEEKITEELVGVIFKNPLTDQWESGDEYLSGNVREKLNTARTFAENHPEFTPNVRALEAVQPRELEASEIEVRIGATWIEPSDYQDFMRELLHTPWYLAQKEIQVKYSEVNGEWRITGKNADSPRNAFAYATYGTERANAYRILEDTLNLKDVRIYDKSVNENGDEIRVLNKKETMLASQKQDAMKAAFKDWIFKDQQRRERLVRVYNERFNSIRPREYDGSHLTFPGMNPEIELRPHQKNAVAHQLYGDNVLLAHVVGAGKTYEMVAAAMESKRLGLSQKNLFVVPNHLTEQWGAEFLQLYPGANILVATKKDFEPANRKKFCARIAMGNYDAIIIGHSQFERIPISDERQEAMLRKQIDDLEIAIQSARYEQDGGRYTVKQIEKTRKTLMTRLEKLNQKEKKDNVVTFEELGVDHLYVDEAHSYKNAFLYTKMRNVAGIAQNEAQKSADMFNKCQYLDEITGGKGITFATGTPISNSM
;
A
#
# COMPACT_ATOMS: atom_id res chain seq x y z
N LYS A 1 37.97 2.69 3.64
CA LYS A 1 37.57 1.77 4.71
C LYS A 1 38.54 1.91 5.85
N ARG A 2 38.06 2.19 7.05
CA ARG A 2 38.89 2.44 8.23
C ARG A 2 39.36 1.09 8.80
N ASP A 3 40.67 0.90 8.97
CA ASP A 3 41.24 -0.36 9.49
C ASP A 3 41.12 -0.53 11.00
N SER A 4 40.83 0.55 11.74
CA SER A 4 40.59 0.51 13.18
C SER A 4 39.60 1.56 13.64
N MET A 5 38.80 1.26 14.68
CA MET A 5 37.98 2.25 15.36
C MET A 5 38.86 3.15 16.22
N THR A 6 39.05 4.41 15.80
CA THR A 6 39.67 5.44 16.64
C THR A 6 38.58 6.35 17.19
N LYS A 7 38.78 6.89 18.41
CA LYS A 7 37.84 7.86 19.04
C LYS A 7 37.90 9.24 18.38
N GLU A 8 38.92 9.52 17.58
CA GLU A 8 39.11 10.80 16.91
C GLU A 8 38.48 10.79 15.53
N MET A 9 37.78 11.87 15.19
CA MET A 9 37.25 12.08 13.84
C MET A 9 38.41 12.20 12.87
N PRO A 10 38.35 11.56 11.68
CA PRO A 10 39.40 11.73 10.68
C PRO A 10 39.41 13.19 10.16
N GLU A 11 40.59 13.72 9.88
CA GLU A 11 40.76 15.09 9.40
C GLU A 11 39.93 15.41 8.15
N TRP A 12 39.73 14.43 7.28
CA TRP A 12 38.90 14.59 6.08
C TRP A 12 37.41 14.87 6.33
N VAL A 13 36.90 14.73 7.54
CA VAL A 13 35.53 15.12 7.94
C VAL A 13 35.41 16.62 8.12
N ASN A 14 36.53 17.32 8.40
CA ASN A 14 36.53 18.75 8.57
C ASN A 14 36.24 19.47 7.25
N LEU A 15 35.78 20.71 7.33
CA LEU A 15 35.58 21.60 6.19
C LEU A 15 36.84 22.40 5.94
N GLY A 16 37.26 22.45 4.68
CA GLY A 16 38.32 23.30 4.17
C GLY A 16 37.77 24.19 3.07
N SER A 17 38.69 24.92 2.36
CA SER A 17 38.32 25.69 1.19
C SER A 17 39.27 25.39 0.04
N ASP A 18 38.73 25.33 -1.18
CA ASP A 18 39.54 25.20 -2.38
C ASP A 18 40.29 26.50 -2.72
N ALA A 19 41.06 26.50 -3.80
CA ALA A 19 41.84 27.66 -4.24
C ALA A 19 40.97 28.90 -4.59
N ASN A 20 39.68 28.70 -4.85
CA ASN A 20 38.68 29.73 -5.17
C ASN A 20 37.88 30.19 -3.94
N GLY A 21 38.18 29.65 -2.76
CA GLY A 21 37.47 29.97 -1.51
C GLY A 21 36.15 29.26 -1.33
N ILE A 22 35.82 28.26 -2.19
CA ILE A 22 34.58 27.45 -2.09
C ILE A 22 34.79 26.42 -0.99
N THR A 23 33.81 26.29 -0.11
CA THR A 23 33.83 25.30 0.98
C THR A 23 33.78 23.90 0.45
N VAL A 24 34.77 23.09 0.73
CA VAL A 24 34.89 21.69 0.39
C VAL A 24 35.27 20.86 1.61
N ASN A 25 35.19 19.54 1.52
CA ASN A 25 35.77 18.69 2.54
C ASN A 25 37.28 18.86 2.61
N GLN A 26 37.88 18.85 3.81
CA GLN A 26 39.30 19.07 4.04
C GLN A 26 40.19 18.16 3.17
N TYR A 27 39.78 16.90 2.93
CA TYR A 27 40.49 16.00 2.04
C TYR A 27 40.69 16.59 0.64
N PHE A 28 39.64 17.20 0.08
CA PHE A 28 39.73 17.81 -1.25
C PHE A 28 40.42 19.16 -1.25
N ALA A 29 40.46 19.83 -0.12
CA ALA A 29 41.28 21.03 0.03
C ALA A 29 42.79 20.70 0.03
N ASP A 30 43.15 19.56 0.66
CA ASP A 30 44.52 19.07 0.75
C ASP A 30 44.95 18.29 -0.53
N HIS A 31 43.99 17.73 -1.27
CA HIS A 31 44.18 16.92 -2.47
C HIS A 31 43.35 17.45 -3.64
N PRO A 32 43.61 18.64 -4.17
CA PRO A 32 42.87 19.25 -5.27
C PRO A 32 42.91 18.41 -6.56
N GLU A 33 43.94 17.57 -6.76
CA GLU A 33 44.06 16.63 -7.85
C GLU A 33 42.99 15.51 -7.86
N MET A 34 42.27 15.35 -6.74
CA MET A 34 41.17 14.38 -6.62
C MET A 34 39.82 14.97 -7.01
N ILE A 35 39.75 16.25 -7.34
CA ILE A 35 38.53 16.93 -7.85
C ILE A 35 38.58 16.85 -9.38
N LEU A 36 37.67 16.03 -9.97
CA LEU A 36 37.64 15.76 -11.42
C LEU A 36 36.88 16.83 -12.23
N GLY A 37 36.86 18.08 -11.74
CA GLY A 37 36.16 19.19 -12.36
C GLY A 37 36.50 20.51 -11.72
N GLU A 38 35.73 21.57 -12.03
CA GLU A 38 35.81 22.88 -11.37
C GLU A 38 34.68 23.04 -10.37
N MET A 39 35.01 23.36 -9.12
CA MET A 39 34.01 23.66 -8.12
C MET A 39 33.44 25.06 -8.39
N LYS A 40 32.11 25.16 -8.50
CA LYS A 40 31.38 26.42 -8.75
C LYS A 40 30.14 26.53 -7.87
N GLU A 41 29.79 27.73 -7.49
CA GLU A 41 28.50 28.02 -6.89
C GLU A 41 27.49 28.30 -8.00
N VAL A 42 26.42 27.54 -8.03
CA VAL A 42 25.32 27.66 -9.00
C VAL A 42 23.99 27.89 -8.28
N SER A 43 23.08 28.59 -8.94
CA SER A 43 21.74 28.82 -8.39
C SER A 43 20.89 27.55 -8.53
N GLY A 44 20.64 26.86 -7.42
CA GLY A 44 19.77 25.70 -7.32
C GLY A 44 18.32 26.04 -6.95
N PRO A 45 17.44 25.05 -6.87
CA PRO A 45 16.02 25.23 -6.53
C PRO A 45 15.77 25.83 -5.13
N TYR A 46 16.74 25.70 -4.22
CA TYR A 46 16.64 26.11 -2.81
C TYR A 46 17.65 27.20 -2.41
N GLY A 47 18.42 27.73 -3.37
CA GLY A 47 19.44 28.74 -3.13
C GLY A 47 20.72 28.48 -3.91
N MET A 48 21.82 29.12 -3.50
CA MET A 48 23.15 28.84 -4.06
C MET A 48 23.63 27.46 -3.59
N GLU A 49 24.04 26.62 -4.52
CA GLU A 49 24.55 25.28 -4.26
C GLU A 49 25.94 25.13 -4.89
N THR A 50 26.83 24.45 -4.16
CA THR A 50 28.17 24.15 -4.66
C THR A 50 28.09 22.89 -5.54
N THR A 51 28.59 22.97 -6.76
CA THR A 51 28.60 21.85 -7.69
C THR A 51 29.97 21.73 -8.38
N CYS A 52 30.35 20.50 -8.73
CA CYS A 52 31.56 20.22 -9.52
C CYS A 52 31.16 20.15 -11.01
N MET A 53 31.61 21.13 -11.78
CA MET A 53 31.34 21.19 -13.22
C MET A 53 32.44 20.49 -14.01
N PRO A 54 32.10 19.75 -15.07
CA PRO A 54 33.12 19.13 -15.93
C PRO A 54 34.02 20.21 -16.56
N ILE A 55 35.31 19.89 -16.69
CA ILE A 55 36.25 20.75 -17.42
C ILE A 55 36.01 20.54 -18.92
N GLU A 56 35.80 21.63 -19.63
CA GLU A 56 35.49 21.58 -21.07
C GLU A 56 36.68 20.98 -21.85
N GLY A 57 36.42 19.92 -22.62
CA GLY A 57 37.41 19.21 -23.42
C GLY A 57 38.28 18.20 -22.64
N ALA A 58 38.07 18.01 -21.35
CA ALA A 58 38.77 16.99 -20.57
C ALA A 58 38.11 15.61 -20.73
N ASP A 59 38.96 14.57 -20.82
CA ASP A 59 38.51 13.18 -20.83
C ASP A 59 38.37 12.66 -19.39
N LEU A 60 37.14 12.37 -18.97
CA LEU A 60 36.84 11.91 -17.61
C LEU A 60 37.50 10.56 -17.31
N GLU A 61 37.66 9.66 -18.30
CA GLU A 61 38.28 8.37 -18.10
C GLU A 61 39.77 8.51 -17.75
N VAL A 62 40.45 9.42 -18.42
CA VAL A 62 41.84 9.76 -18.15
C VAL A 62 42.01 10.39 -16.78
N GLN A 63 41.17 11.37 -16.44
CA GLN A 63 41.20 12.04 -15.14
C GLN A 63 40.92 11.05 -13.99
N LEU A 64 39.96 10.16 -14.16
CA LEU A 64 39.66 9.13 -13.17
C LEU A 64 40.80 8.14 -13.00
N ALA A 65 41.45 7.72 -14.10
CA ALA A 65 42.58 6.82 -14.05
C ALA A 65 43.80 7.45 -13.30
N GLU A 66 43.99 8.76 -13.46
CA GLU A 66 45.03 9.49 -12.71
C GLU A 66 44.69 9.62 -11.24
N ALA A 67 43.45 10.00 -10.90
CA ALA A 67 42.97 10.08 -9.51
C ALA A 67 43.08 8.74 -8.78
N VAL A 68 42.73 7.64 -9.44
CA VAL A 68 42.87 6.28 -8.87
C VAL A 68 44.34 5.92 -8.59
N ARG A 69 45.29 6.36 -9.41
CA ARG A 69 46.74 6.16 -9.16
C ARG A 69 47.26 6.89 -7.95
N ASN A 70 46.61 8.02 -7.59
CA ASN A 70 46.98 8.82 -6.43
C ASN A 70 46.39 8.29 -5.12
N ILE A 71 45.53 7.26 -5.17
CA ILE A 71 45.00 6.61 -3.97
C ILE A 71 46.05 5.65 -3.40
N HIS A 72 46.68 6.07 -2.31
CA HIS A 72 47.61 5.22 -1.57
C HIS A 72 46.85 4.51 -0.44
N GLY A 73 46.49 3.23 -0.69
CA GLY A 73 45.86 2.37 0.33
C GLY A 73 46.90 1.31 0.80
N ASN A 74 46.97 1.06 2.09
CA ASN A 74 47.64 -0.14 2.58
C ASN A 74 46.72 -1.33 2.26
N MET A 75 47.11 -2.13 1.27
CA MET A 75 46.51 -3.44 1.09
C MET A 75 47.12 -4.37 2.15
N ALA A 76 46.30 -4.85 3.07
CA ALA A 76 46.69 -5.99 3.88
C ALA A 76 47.05 -7.15 2.94
N PRO A 77 48.18 -7.87 3.21
CA PRO A 77 48.53 -9.02 2.42
C PRO A 77 47.32 -9.96 2.33
N ALA A 78 47.07 -10.49 1.14
CA ALA A 78 46.04 -11.51 0.97
C ALA A 78 46.39 -12.66 1.93
N VAL A 79 45.49 -12.93 2.86
CA VAL A 79 45.61 -14.12 3.69
C VAL A 79 45.47 -15.29 2.75
N ASP A 80 46.49 -16.13 2.67
CA ASP A 80 46.47 -17.36 1.89
C ASP A 80 45.31 -18.21 2.39
N VAL A 81 44.26 -18.35 1.60
CA VAL A 81 43.05 -19.09 1.94
C VAL A 81 43.30 -20.60 2.03
N ASP A 82 44.49 -21.04 1.62
CA ASP A 82 44.88 -22.47 1.62
C ASP A 82 45.43 -22.97 2.98
N ALA A 83 45.54 -22.10 4.00
CA ALA A 83 46.11 -22.51 5.30
C ALA A 83 45.04 -22.76 6.40
N GLU A 84 43.73 -22.61 6.13
CA GLU A 84 42.65 -22.85 7.12
C GLU A 84 41.62 -23.89 6.64
N LEU A 85 42.09 -25.03 6.09
CA LEU A 85 41.24 -26.18 5.79
C LEU A 85 41.02 -27.11 7.01
N ASP A 86 41.47 -26.72 8.22
CA ASP A 86 41.37 -27.57 9.41
C ASP A 86 40.25 -27.23 10.37
N ASP A 87 39.35 -26.27 10.03
CA ASP A 87 38.18 -25.94 10.89
C ASP A 87 36.88 -26.04 10.08
N VAL A 88 36.58 -27.20 9.51
CA VAL A 88 35.19 -27.50 9.13
C VAL A 88 34.39 -27.55 10.43
N PRO A 89 33.41 -26.64 10.61
CA PRO A 89 32.56 -26.67 11.82
C PRO A 89 31.98 -28.08 11.96
N GLU A 90 32.16 -28.70 13.12
CA GLU A 90 31.62 -30.01 13.41
C GLU A 90 30.09 -29.96 13.17
N SER A 91 29.63 -30.62 12.14
CA SER A 91 28.22 -30.65 11.75
C SER A 91 27.62 -32.00 12.15
N ILE A 92 26.47 -31.95 12.80
CA ILE A 92 25.71 -33.12 13.19
C ILE A 92 24.34 -33.13 12.47
N PRO A 93 23.71 -34.29 12.28
CA PRO A 93 22.35 -34.37 11.76
C PRO A 93 21.40 -33.53 12.59
N ALA A 94 20.45 -32.84 11.95
CA ALA A 94 19.51 -32.00 12.66
C ALA A 94 18.52 -32.85 13.50
N ASP A 95 18.33 -32.47 14.76
CA ASP A 95 17.24 -32.97 15.59
C ASP A 95 15.90 -32.43 14.97
N PRO A 96 14.93 -33.30 14.69
CA PRO A 96 13.62 -32.91 14.17
C PRO A 96 12.88 -31.89 15.05
N ASN A 97 13.10 -31.95 16.37
CA ASN A 97 12.44 -31.08 17.36
C ASN A 97 13.02 -29.65 17.39
N VAL A 98 14.24 -29.45 16.93
CA VAL A 98 14.84 -28.12 16.83
C VAL A 98 14.31 -27.46 15.55
N ARG A 99 13.68 -26.27 15.67
CA ARG A 99 13.21 -25.53 14.49
C ARG A 99 14.37 -25.11 13.59
N ASN A 100 14.12 -25.07 12.30
CA ASN A 100 15.11 -24.58 11.34
C ASN A 100 15.45 -23.11 11.63
N TYR A 101 16.72 -22.74 11.45
CA TYR A 101 17.27 -21.42 11.76
C TYR A 101 17.16 -21.04 13.27
N SER A 102 17.37 -22.00 14.13
CA SER A 102 17.41 -21.82 15.57
C SER A 102 18.70 -22.39 16.17
N TYR A 103 19.12 -21.80 17.27
CA TYR A 103 20.20 -22.36 18.09
C TYR A 103 19.72 -23.60 18.83
N ALA A 104 20.65 -24.54 19.05
CA ALA A 104 20.45 -25.70 19.90
C ALA A 104 21.68 -25.89 20.79
N VAL A 105 21.49 -26.54 21.92
CA VAL A 105 22.58 -26.92 22.84
C VAL A 105 22.68 -28.43 22.83
N VAL A 106 23.82 -28.97 22.40
CA VAL A 106 24.13 -30.40 22.40
C VAL A 106 25.48 -30.59 23.08
N ASP A 107 25.56 -31.44 24.09
CA ASP A 107 26.79 -31.71 24.85
C ASP A 107 27.51 -30.43 25.32
N ASP A 108 26.73 -29.48 25.84
CA ASP A 108 27.18 -28.16 26.30
C ASP A 108 27.80 -27.24 25.23
N GLN A 109 27.67 -27.60 23.92
CA GLN A 109 28.10 -26.81 22.79
C GLN A 109 26.91 -26.19 22.06
N VAL A 110 27.10 -24.98 21.50
CA VAL A 110 26.05 -24.29 20.77
C VAL A 110 26.12 -24.66 19.29
N TYR A 111 25.01 -25.11 18.76
CA TYR A 111 24.81 -25.42 17.34
C TYR A 111 23.74 -24.49 16.75
N TYR A 112 23.80 -24.30 15.44
CA TYR A 112 22.77 -23.56 14.69
C TYR A 112 22.25 -24.45 13.57
N ARG A 113 20.93 -24.70 13.59
CA ARG A 113 20.28 -25.55 12.58
C ARG A 113 20.08 -24.82 11.27
N VAL A 114 20.56 -25.42 10.19
CA VAL A 114 20.28 -25.00 8.81
C VAL A 114 19.84 -26.24 8.02
N ASN A 115 18.56 -26.34 7.73
CA ASN A 115 17.92 -27.48 7.07
C ASN A 115 18.12 -28.81 7.83
N SER A 116 18.76 -29.78 7.21
CA SER A 116 18.99 -31.13 7.76
C SER A 116 20.27 -31.25 8.61
N LEU A 117 21.00 -30.16 8.83
CA LEU A 117 22.25 -30.14 9.58
C LEU A 117 22.22 -29.11 10.71
N MET A 118 22.89 -29.42 11.81
CA MET A 118 23.24 -28.48 12.87
C MET A 118 24.76 -28.28 12.87
N ASN A 119 25.17 -27.02 12.63
CA ASN A 119 26.59 -26.65 12.57
C ASN A 119 27.00 -26.05 13.91
N GLN A 120 28.14 -26.50 14.45
CA GLN A 120 28.69 -25.92 15.67
C GLN A 120 29.04 -24.44 15.44
N VAL A 121 28.62 -23.57 16.36
CA VAL A 121 28.91 -22.15 16.29
C VAL A 121 29.99 -21.80 17.30
N LYS A 122 31.17 -21.45 16.81
CA LYS A 122 32.25 -20.95 17.65
C LYS A 122 31.97 -19.50 18.04
N MET A 123 31.84 -19.25 19.34
CA MET A 123 31.60 -17.92 19.91
C MET A 123 32.32 -17.76 21.23
N PRO A 124 32.56 -16.50 21.71
CA PRO A 124 33.13 -16.26 23.03
C PRO A 124 32.30 -16.91 24.16
N ALA A 125 32.95 -17.48 25.18
CA ALA A 125 32.28 -18.22 26.26
C ALA A 125 31.12 -17.42 26.91
N ALA A 126 31.31 -16.11 27.12
CA ALA A 126 30.25 -15.26 27.69
C ALA A 126 29.05 -15.12 26.74
N THR A 127 29.25 -15.17 25.43
CA THR A 127 28.16 -15.16 24.43
C THR A 127 27.49 -16.52 24.36
N ALA A 128 28.26 -17.60 24.40
CA ALA A 128 27.73 -18.97 24.42
C ALA A 128 26.79 -19.19 25.62
N GLU A 129 27.21 -18.79 26.81
CA GLU A 129 26.37 -18.87 28.01
C GLU A 129 25.07 -18.06 27.90
N ARG A 130 25.11 -16.88 27.28
CA ARG A 130 23.87 -16.08 26.96
C ARG A 130 22.95 -16.86 26.02
N VAL A 131 23.51 -17.41 24.94
CA VAL A 131 22.74 -18.19 23.96
C VAL A 131 22.11 -19.41 24.61
N LYS A 132 22.85 -20.15 25.43
CA LYS A 132 22.33 -21.33 26.17
C LYS A 132 21.14 -20.96 27.07
N GLY A 133 21.25 -19.88 27.85
CA GLY A 133 20.16 -19.45 28.71
C GLY A 133 18.93 -18.99 27.91
N MET A 134 19.12 -18.32 26.74
CA MET A 134 18.00 -17.92 25.87
C MET A 134 17.36 -19.13 25.16
N VAL A 135 18.14 -20.17 24.83
CA VAL A 135 17.63 -21.45 24.33
C VAL A 135 16.74 -22.12 25.39
N GLU A 136 17.19 -22.15 26.63
CA GLU A 136 16.41 -22.74 27.73
C GLU A 136 15.08 -22.01 27.98
N ILE A 137 15.08 -20.67 28.00
CA ILE A 137 13.84 -19.87 28.08
C ILE A 137 12.94 -20.19 26.91
N ARG A 138 13.47 -20.15 25.67
CA ARG A 138 12.72 -20.43 24.45
C ARG A 138 12.04 -21.79 24.49
N ASP A 139 12.78 -22.83 24.86
CA ASP A 139 12.25 -24.18 24.83
C ASP A 139 11.21 -24.38 25.93
N THR A 140 11.40 -23.75 27.10
CA THR A 140 10.38 -23.73 28.18
C THR A 140 9.10 -23.01 27.74
N VAL A 141 9.20 -21.89 27.01
CA VAL A 141 8.04 -21.17 26.47
C VAL A 141 7.33 -22.01 25.41
N ARG A 142 8.06 -22.65 24.52
CA ARG A 142 7.48 -23.52 23.49
C ARG A 142 6.73 -24.71 24.07
N GLU A 143 7.29 -25.30 25.11
CA GLU A 143 6.64 -26.37 25.87
C GLU A 143 5.33 -25.87 26.49
N LEU A 144 5.36 -24.69 27.14
CA LEU A 144 4.15 -24.06 27.70
C LEU A 144 3.09 -23.75 26.64
N ILE A 145 3.49 -23.26 25.48
CA ILE A 145 2.58 -23.00 24.34
C ILE A 145 1.95 -24.32 23.87
N ALA A 146 2.74 -25.37 23.68
CA ALA A 146 2.24 -26.68 23.27
C ALA A 146 1.24 -27.25 24.30
N MET A 147 1.54 -27.16 25.60
CA MET A 147 0.63 -27.59 26.66
C MET A 147 -0.68 -26.79 26.65
N GLN A 148 -0.65 -25.48 26.40
CA GLN A 148 -1.87 -24.65 26.31
C GLN A 148 -2.73 -24.97 25.11
N MET A 149 -2.15 -25.47 24.02
CA MET A 149 -2.88 -25.88 22.80
C MET A 149 -3.51 -27.28 22.94
N GLU A 150 -3.02 -28.12 23.85
CA GLU A 150 -3.51 -29.46 24.05
C GLU A 150 -4.72 -29.45 25.00
N GLU A 151 -5.82 -30.09 24.56
CA GLU A 151 -7.09 -30.08 25.31
C GLU A 151 -7.03 -30.89 26.62
N SER A 152 -6.19 -31.93 26.66
CA SER A 152 -6.05 -32.85 27.80
C SER A 152 -5.29 -32.25 28.98
N VAL A 153 -4.51 -31.18 28.76
CA VAL A 153 -3.66 -30.57 29.78
C VAL A 153 -4.47 -29.72 30.74
N THR A 154 -4.30 -29.96 32.03
CA THR A 154 -4.98 -29.27 33.14
C THR A 154 -4.36 -27.90 33.43
N ASP A 155 -5.12 -27.01 34.09
CA ASP A 155 -4.60 -25.71 34.48
C ASP A 155 -3.52 -25.80 35.55
N GLU A 156 -3.52 -26.87 36.39
CA GLU A 156 -2.48 -27.14 37.37
C GLU A 156 -1.14 -27.48 36.69
N GLU A 157 -1.15 -28.28 35.65
CA GLU A 157 0.05 -28.62 34.88
C GLU A 157 0.60 -27.37 34.15
N ILE A 158 -0.28 -26.54 33.59
CA ILE A 158 0.09 -25.26 33.00
C ILE A 158 0.74 -24.35 34.03
N HIS A 159 0.15 -24.23 35.21
CA HIS A 159 0.71 -23.40 36.30
C HIS A 159 2.10 -23.85 36.73
N LYS A 160 2.32 -25.15 36.85
CA LYS A 160 3.64 -25.72 37.16
C LYS A 160 4.69 -25.38 36.08
N GLN A 161 4.31 -25.40 34.81
CA GLN A 161 5.20 -25.01 33.74
C GLN A 161 5.46 -23.49 33.73
N GLN A 162 4.49 -22.67 34.13
CA GLN A 162 4.65 -21.23 34.33
C GLN A 162 5.62 -20.92 35.47
N GLU A 163 5.59 -21.67 36.55
CA GLU A 163 6.57 -21.55 37.65
C GLU A 163 7.98 -21.85 37.15
N LYS A 164 8.16 -22.93 36.35
CA LYS A 164 9.44 -23.25 35.70
C LYS A 164 9.92 -22.11 34.82
N LEU A 165 9.04 -21.56 33.98
CA LEU A 165 9.36 -20.42 33.09
C LEU A 165 9.82 -19.20 33.93
N ASN A 166 9.13 -18.88 35.03
CA ASN A 166 9.50 -17.78 35.89
C ASN A 166 10.90 -17.99 36.48
N GLN A 167 11.21 -19.20 36.96
CA GLN A 167 12.53 -19.53 37.53
C GLN A 167 13.65 -19.37 36.50
N VAL A 168 13.50 -19.93 35.31
CA VAL A 168 14.50 -19.85 34.24
C VAL A 168 14.70 -18.40 33.78
N TYR A 169 13.60 -17.65 33.58
CA TYR A 169 13.66 -16.26 33.19
C TYR A 169 14.32 -15.37 34.24
N ASP A 170 13.93 -15.49 35.52
CA ASP A 170 14.49 -14.67 36.61
C ASP A 170 15.97 -14.95 36.83
N ALA A 171 16.38 -16.22 36.73
CA ALA A 171 17.80 -16.61 36.83
C ALA A 171 18.62 -15.99 35.65
N TYR A 172 18.07 -16.02 34.46
CA TYR A 172 18.72 -15.43 33.28
C TYR A 172 18.83 -13.91 33.38
N THR A 173 17.71 -13.23 33.66
CA THR A 173 17.66 -11.75 33.65
C THR A 173 18.45 -11.15 34.83
N ALA A 174 18.57 -11.82 35.97
CA ALA A 174 19.44 -11.40 37.05
C ALA A 174 20.92 -11.36 36.65
N LYS A 175 21.36 -12.24 35.73
CA LYS A 175 22.76 -12.32 35.26
C LYS A 175 23.04 -11.49 34.01
N TYR A 176 22.09 -11.43 33.05
CA TYR A 176 22.30 -10.91 31.72
C TYR A 176 21.41 -9.73 31.34
N GLY A 177 20.49 -9.31 32.21
CA GLY A 177 19.51 -8.26 31.98
C GLY A 177 18.38 -8.71 31.06
N VAL A 178 17.49 -7.77 30.73
CA VAL A 178 16.31 -8.05 29.90
C VAL A 178 16.67 -8.63 28.54
N ILE A 179 15.79 -9.47 27.98
CA ILE A 179 15.97 -10.14 26.67
C ILE A 179 16.19 -9.10 25.57
N GLY A 180 15.43 -8.01 25.56
CA GLY A 180 15.52 -6.92 24.58
C GLY A 180 16.81 -6.08 24.67
N SER A 181 17.71 -6.32 25.60
CA SER A 181 18.97 -5.59 25.72
C SER A 181 19.87 -5.76 24.48
N ASN A 182 20.66 -4.73 24.15
CA ASN A 182 21.55 -4.78 22.98
C ASN A 182 22.53 -5.96 22.97
N ALA A 183 23.00 -6.40 24.14
CA ALA A 183 23.92 -7.52 24.24
C ALA A 183 23.22 -8.86 23.94
N ASN A 184 22.03 -9.07 24.47
CA ASN A 184 21.23 -10.26 24.26
C ASN A 184 20.73 -10.31 22.81
N LYS A 185 20.28 -9.19 22.26
CA LYS A 185 19.91 -9.05 20.83
C LYS A 185 21.04 -9.46 19.91
N ARG A 186 22.26 -8.96 20.13
CA ARG A 186 23.43 -9.32 19.29
C ARG A 186 23.77 -10.81 19.34
N ALA A 187 23.53 -11.46 20.49
CA ALA A 187 23.82 -12.87 20.70
C ALA A 187 22.77 -13.79 20.05
N PHE A 188 21.49 -13.38 19.98
CA PHE A 188 20.39 -14.28 19.68
C PHE A 188 19.45 -13.82 18.56
N SER A 189 19.64 -12.64 17.97
CA SER A 189 18.75 -12.13 16.90
C SER A 189 18.68 -13.00 15.64
N ASP A 190 19.65 -13.90 15.47
CA ASP A 190 19.69 -14.84 14.33
C ASP A 190 18.78 -16.07 14.58
N ASP A 191 18.28 -16.29 15.81
CA ASP A 191 17.32 -17.35 16.12
C ASP A 191 15.91 -16.98 15.63
N ALA A 192 15.26 -17.89 14.94
CA ALA A 192 13.91 -17.72 14.40
C ALA A 192 12.86 -17.41 15.49
N SER A 193 13.14 -17.70 16.76
CA SER A 193 12.26 -17.44 17.90
C SER A 193 12.64 -16.21 18.73
N TYR A 194 13.58 -15.38 18.25
CA TYR A 194 13.96 -14.19 19.02
C TYR A 194 12.77 -13.29 19.33
N CYS A 195 11.85 -13.08 18.37
CA CYS A 195 10.64 -12.29 18.59
C CYS A 195 9.70 -12.93 19.65
N LEU A 196 9.64 -14.26 19.71
CA LEU A 196 8.89 -14.96 20.77
C LEU A 196 9.47 -14.63 22.15
N LEU A 197 10.78 -14.61 22.29
CA LEU A 197 11.41 -14.21 23.54
C LEU A 197 11.16 -12.73 23.87
N CYS A 198 11.23 -11.84 22.88
CA CYS A 198 10.90 -10.43 23.08
C CYS A 198 9.45 -10.20 23.52
N SER A 199 8.50 -11.07 23.09
CA SER A 199 7.09 -10.96 23.50
C SER A 199 6.84 -11.29 24.98
N LEU A 200 7.83 -11.83 25.69
CA LEU A 200 7.77 -12.10 27.12
C LEU A 200 7.95 -10.85 28.01
N GLU A 201 8.45 -9.76 27.42
CA GLU A 201 8.78 -8.52 28.12
C GLU A 201 7.95 -7.35 27.60
N ASP A 202 7.34 -6.60 28.53
CA ASP A 202 6.76 -5.29 28.28
C ASP A 202 7.76 -4.26 28.84
N LEU A 203 8.41 -3.50 27.92
CA LEU A 203 9.50 -2.58 28.28
C LEU A 203 9.02 -1.14 28.31
N ASN A 204 9.62 -0.33 29.19
CA ASN A 204 9.50 1.12 29.17
C ASN A 204 10.31 1.73 28.00
N GLU A 205 10.09 3.03 27.72
CA GLU A 205 10.83 3.77 26.68
C GLU A 205 12.35 3.79 26.91
N ASP A 206 12.80 3.69 28.15
CA ASP A 206 14.21 3.62 28.53
C ASP A 206 14.81 2.21 28.41
N GLY A 207 14.01 1.22 28.00
CA GLY A 207 14.44 -0.18 27.85
C GLY A 207 14.47 -0.98 29.15
N THR A 208 13.96 -0.44 30.26
CA THR A 208 13.78 -1.19 31.50
C THR A 208 12.51 -2.05 31.49
N LEU A 209 12.50 -3.14 32.21
CA LEU A 209 11.33 -4.02 32.31
C LEU A 209 10.19 -3.30 33.07
N LYS A 210 9.06 -3.14 32.38
CA LYS A 210 7.84 -2.60 32.96
C LYS A 210 7.03 -3.70 33.64
N ARG A 211 6.83 -4.83 32.96
CA ARG A 211 6.19 -6.04 33.48
C ARG A 211 6.55 -7.25 32.62
N LYS A 212 6.40 -8.43 33.19
CA LYS A 212 6.41 -9.70 32.46
C LYS A 212 5.08 -9.85 31.69
N ALA A 213 5.09 -10.53 30.55
CA ALA A 213 3.89 -10.86 29.82
C ALA A 213 2.92 -11.77 30.58
N ASP A 214 1.66 -11.77 30.20
CA ASP A 214 0.62 -12.57 30.90
C ASP A 214 0.90 -14.08 30.84
N MET A 215 1.68 -14.57 29.90
CA MET A 215 2.08 -15.96 29.75
C MET A 215 2.76 -16.54 31.01
N PHE A 216 3.41 -15.71 31.83
CA PHE A 216 4.05 -16.13 33.06
C PHE A 216 3.08 -16.54 34.18
N THR A 217 1.82 -16.10 34.10
CA THR A 217 0.84 -16.28 35.18
C THR A 217 -0.55 -16.71 34.73
N LYS A 218 -0.85 -16.58 33.43
CA LYS A 218 -2.19 -16.81 32.88
C LYS A 218 -2.14 -17.70 31.67
N ARG A 219 -3.29 -18.30 31.33
CA ARG A 219 -3.47 -18.95 30.04
C ARG A 219 -3.59 -17.89 28.96
N THR A 220 -2.75 -17.97 27.91
CA THR A 220 -2.64 -16.97 26.85
C THR A 220 -3.07 -17.47 25.46
N ILE A 221 -3.61 -18.72 25.40
CA ILE A 221 -4.12 -19.30 24.16
C ILE A 221 -5.58 -19.68 24.39
N LYS A 222 -6.49 -19.02 23.67
CA LYS A 222 -7.92 -19.29 23.70
C LYS A 222 -8.20 -20.60 22.96
N LYS A 223 -8.81 -21.56 23.69
CA LYS A 223 -9.20 -22.83 23.08
C LYS A 223 -10.27 -22.60 22.00
N ALA A 224 -10.17 -23.33 20.88
CA ALA A 224 -11.25 -23.44 19.93
C ALA A 224 -12.35 -24.31 20.54
N VAL A 225 -13.53 -23.74 20.76
CA VAL A 225 -14.69 -24.50 21.22
C VAL A 225 -15.47 -24.91 19.99
N ALA A 226 -15.43 -26.19 19.65
CA ALA A 226 -16.25 -26.74 18.58
C ALA A 226 -17.72 -26.77 19.05
N VAL A 227 -18.55 -25.90 18.49
CA VAL A 227 -20.00 -25.94 18.70
C VAL A 227 -20.59 -26.94 17.71
N THR A 228 -21.12 -28.04 18.21
CA THR A 228 -21.66 -29.14 17.38
C THR A 228 -23.15 -29.05 17.11
N SER A 229 -23.88 -28.26 17.92
CA SER A 229 -25.32 -28.04 17.75
C SER A 229 -25.76 -26.72 18.31
N VAL A 230 -26.81 -26.11 17.72
CA VAL A 230 -27.46 -24.88 18.15
C VAL A 230 -29.00 -25.01 18.00
N GLU A 231 -29.74 -24.19 18.73
CA GLU A 231 -31.20 -24.27 18.76
C GLU A 231 -31.84 -23.41 17.66
N THR A 232 -31.24 -22.29 17.30
CA THR A 232 -31.84 -21.30 16.39
C THR A 232 -31.10 -21.17 15.07
N ALA A 233 -31.83 -20.82 14.00
CA ALA A 233 -31.23 -20.55 12.70
C ALA A 233 -30.30 -19.30 12.74
N THR A 234 -30.58 -18.33 13.61
CA THR A 234 -29.73 -17.14 13.77
C THR A 234 -28.38 -17.47 14.40
N GLU A 235 -28.33 -18.36 15.40
CA GLU A 235 -27.08 -18.87 15.96
C GLU A 235 -26.29 -19.67 14.92
N ALA A 236 -27.00 -20.53 14.14
CA ALA A 236 -26.37 -21.28 13.06
C ALA A 236 -25.78 -20.35 11.98
N LEU A 237 -26.47 -19.25 11.66
CA LEU A 237 -25.95 -18.24 10.73
C LEU A 237 -24.68 -17.58 11.27
N ALA A 238 -24.66 -17.17 12.52
CA ALA A 238 -23.48 -16.58 13.16
C ALA A 238 -22.28 -17.53 13.13
N LEU A 239 -22.52 -18.84 13.41
CA LEU A 239 -21.48 -19.88 13.30
C LEU A 239 -21.05 -20.13 11.85
N SER A 240 -21.99 -20.11 10.91
CA SER A 240 -21.68 -20.27 9.48
C SER A 240 -20.76 -19.14 9.00
N LEU A 241 -21.05 -17.91 9.37
CA LEU A 241 -20.18 -16.77 9.06
C LEU A 241 -18.81 -16.86 9.76
N ASN A 242 -18.78 -17.29 11.03
CA ASN A 242 -17.55 -17.42 11.80
C ASN A 242 -16.65 -18.60 11.34
N GLU A 243 -17.23 -19.71 10.87
CA GLU A 243 -16.49 -20.94 10.56
C GLU A 243 -16.33 -21.20 9.05
N ARG A 244 -17.17 -20.55 8.22
CA ARG A 244 -17.21 -20.77 6.76
C ARG A 244 -17.07 -19.47 5.97
N ALA A 245 -17.11 -18.30 6.60
CA ALA A 245 -17.11 -16.97 6.01
C ALA A 245 -18.22 -16.75 4.96
N LYS A 246 -19.29 -17.53 5.01
CA LYS A 246 -20.44 -17.45 4.09
C LYS A 246 -21.71 -18.01 4.71
N VAL A 247 -22.84 -17.75 4.09
CA VAL A 247 -24.10 -18.42 4.42
C VAL A 247 -24.08 -19.83 3.80
N ASP A 248 -23.83 -20.84 4.62
CA ASP A 248 -23.76 -22.24 4.22
C ASP A 248 -24.95 -23.01 4.81
N LEU A 249 -26.03 -23.11 4.04
CA LEU A 249 -27.28 -23.74 4.52
C LEU A 249 -27.11 -25.21 4.94
N SER A 250 -26.27 -25.95 4.25
CA SER A 250 -26.03 -27.35 4.59
C SER A 250 -25.31 -27.52 5.92
N TYR A 251 -24.35 -26.64 6.21
CA TYR A 251 -23.69 -26.57 7.51
C TYR A 251 -24.66 -26.13 8.62
N MET A 252 -25.50 -25.13 8.34
CA MET A 252 -26.51 -24.65 9.28
C MET A 252 -27.57 -25.75 9.58
N ALA A 253 -27.94 -26.56 8.57
CA ALA A 253 -28.84 -27.70 8.74
C ALA A 253 -28.24 -28.78 9.64
N GLN A 254 -26.93 -29.05 9.51
CA GLN A 254 -26.23 -29.99 10.40
C GLN A 254 -26.22 -29.49 11.85
N LEU A 255 -25.98 -28.19 12.08
CA LEU A 255 -25.95 -27.60 13.40
C LEU A 255 -27.32 -27.58 14.10
N THR A 256 -28.38 -27.30 13.36
CA THR A 256 -29.74 -27.15 13.93
C THR A 256 -30.59 -28.39 13.89
N GLY A 257 -30.23 -29.40 13.08
CA GLY A 257 -31.07 -30.54 12.80
C GLY A 257 -32.34 -30.22 12.00
N LYS A 258 -32.43 -28.99 11.43
CA LYS A 258 -33.57 -28.51 10.60
C LYS A 258 -33.26 -28.71 9.12
N THR A 259 -34.31 -28.75 8.28
CA THR A 259 -34.12 -28.72 6.82
C THR A 259 -33.71 -27.33 6.33
N GLU A 260 -33.02 -27.26 5.17
CA GLU A 260 -32.60 -25.99 4.57
C GLU A 260 -33.80 -25.07 4.30
N GLU A 261 -34.92 -25.61 3.85
CA GLU A 261 -36.15 -24.83 3.62
C GLU A 261 -36.66 -24.15 4.90
N LYS A 262 -36.63 -24.90 6.02
CA LYS A 262 -37.09 -24.36 7.29
C LYS A 262 -36.15 -23.27 7.81
N ILE A 263 -34.85 -23.41 7.58
CA ILE A 263 -33.85 -22.39 7.94
C ILE A 263 -34.06 -21.12 7.11
N THR A 264 -34.29 -21.26 5.81
CA THR A 264 -34.56 -20.10 4.93
C THR A 264 -35.86 -19.40 5.28
N GLU A 265 -36.92 -20.15 5.70
CA GLU A 265 -38.16 -19.57 6.21
C GLU A 265 -37.95 -18.76 7.51
N GLU A 266 -37.17 -19.32 8.46
CA GLU A 266 -36.88 -18.64 9.73
C GLU A 266 -36.00 -17.39 9.53
N LEU A 267 -35.19 -17.34 8.49
CA LEU A 267 -34.25 -16.26 8.19
C LEU A 267 -34.73 -15.33 7.06
N VAL A 268 -36.00 -15.37 6.69
CA VAL A 268 -36.57 -14.43 5.70
C VAL A 268 -36.31 -13.00 6.14
N GLY A 269 -35.68 -12.19 5.27
CA GLY A 269 -35.28 -10.82 5.57
C GLY A 269 -33.93 -10.65 6.29
N VAL A 270 -33.29 -11.77 6.71
CA VAL A 270 -31.93 -11.80 7.28
C VAL A 270 -30.92 -12.29 6.26
N ILE A 271 -31.29 -13.31 5.49
CA ILE A 271 -30.49 -13.80 4.35
C ILE A 271 -31.31 -13.68 3.05
N PHE A 272 -30.59 -13.51 1.94
CA PHE A 272 -31.20 -13.32 0.63
C PHE A 272 -30.52 -14.21 -0.41
N LYS A 273 -31.30 -14.83 -1.28
CA LYS A 273 -30.78 -15.55 -2.42
C LYS A 273 -30.49 -14.55 -3.55
N ASN A 274 -29.25 -14.48 -3.99
CA ASN A 274 -28.87 -13.60 -5.09
C ASN A 274 -29.32 -14.21 -6.42
N PRO A 275 -30.20 -13.52 -7.20
CA PRO A 275 -30.74 -14.10 -8.44
C PRO A 275 -29.71 -14.28 -9.56
N LEU A 276 -28.54 -13.60 -9.50
CA LEU A 276 -27.49 -13.70 -10.52
C LEU A 276 -26.50 -14.82 -10.23
N THR A 277 -26.17 -15.05 -8.95
CA THR A 277 -25.16 -16.04 -8.54
C THR A 277 -25.76 -17.35 -8.02
N ASP A 278 -27.05 -17.34 -7.74
CA ASP A 278 -27.82 -18.43 -7.08
C ASP A 278 -27.33 -18.76 -5.66
N GLN A 279 -26.48 -17.89 -5.06
CA GLN A 279 -25.93 -18.06 -3.72
C GLN A 279 -26.73 -17.29 -2.68
N TRP A 280 -26.68 -17.80 -1.43
CA TRP A 280 -27.25 -17.09 -0.29
C TRP A 280 -26.24 -16.10 0.29
N GLU A 281 -26.68 -14.89 0.46
CA GLU A 281 -25.92 -13.78 1.02
C GLU A 281 -26.58 -13.27 2.31
N SER A 282 -25.78 -12.76 3.24
CA SER A 282 -26.30 -12.08 4.43
C SER A 282 -26.97 -10.75 4.06
N GLY A 283 -27.85 -10.25 4.91
CA GLY A 283 -28.57 -9.00 4.63
C GLY A 283 -27.63 -7.79 4.46
N ASP A 284 -26.54 -7.71 5.22
CA ASP A 284 -25.54 -6.65 5.08
C ASP A 284 -24.81 -6.71 3.72
N GLU A 285 -24.60 -7.89 3.19
CA GLU A 285 -23.98 -8.12 1.88
C GLU A 285 -24.96 -7.84 0.73
N TYR A 286 -26.14 -8.46 0.77
CA TYR A 286 -27.12 -8.33 -0.31
C TYR A 286 -27.67 -6.91 -0.44
N LEU A 287 -28.00 -6.26 0.69
CA LEU A 287 -28.61 -4.95 0.75
C LEU A 287 -27.59 -3.78 0.73
N SER A 288 -26.40 -4.01 0.15
CA SER A 288 -25.33 -3.05 -0.01
C SER A 288 -24.82 -3.00 -1.47
N GLY A 289 -23.88 -2.12 -1.76
CA GLY A 289 -23.41 -1.89 -3.11
C GLY A 289 -24.42 -1.10 -3.95
N ASN A 290 -24.52 -1.37 -5.24
CA ASN A 290 -25.48 -0.71 -6.14
C ASN A 290 -26.92 -1.26 -5.93
N VAL A 291 -27.58 -0.77 -4.88
CA VAL A 291 -28.90 -1.23 -4.49
C VAL A 291 -30.00 -0.86 -5.50
N ARG A 292 -29.79 0.15 -6.35
CA ARG A 292 -30.74 0.47 -7.43
C ARG A 292 -30.71 -0.57 -8.53
N GLU A 293 -29.54 -0.99 -8.95
CA GLU A 293 -29.36 -2.05 -9.95
C GLU A 293 -29.84 -3.40 -9.42
N LYS A 294 -29.50 -3.74 -8.17
CA LYS A 294 -29.98 -4.94 -7.49
C LYS A 294 -31.53 -4.97 -7.42
N LEU A 295 -32.16 -3.83 -7.14
CA LEU A 295 -33.61 -3.72 -7.12
C LEU A 295 -34.23 -3.97 -8.50
N ASN A 296 -33.67 -3.38 -9.56
CA ASN A 296 -34.17 -3.64 -10.92
C ASN A 296 -34.02 -5.10 -11.32
N THR A 297 -32.89 -5.70 -10.99
CA THR A 297 -32.65 -7.14 -11.20
C THR A 297 -33.65 -7.98 -10.42
N ALA A 298 -33.82 -7.72 -9.13
CA ALA A 298 -34.74 -8.46 -8.29
C ALA A 298 -36.22 -8.36 -8.78
N ARG A 299 -36.65 -7.19 -9.26
CA ARG A 299 -37.98 -7.01 -9.84
C ARG A 299 -38.18 -7.85 -11.11
N THR A 300 -37.20 -7.84 -12.02
CA THR A 300 -37.25 -8.64 -13.25
C THR A 300 -37.34 -10.13 -12.94
N PHE A 301 -36.58 -10.62 -11.97
CA PHE A 301 -36.67 -12.03 -11.56
C PHE A 301 -37.99 -12.36 -10.84
N ALA A 302 -38.50 -11.47 -10.00
CA ALA A 302 -39.73 -11.69 -9.23
C ALA A 302 -41.00 -11.81 -10.12
N GLU A 303 -40.99 -11.29 -11.34
CA GLU A 303 -42.09 -11.44 -12.31
C GLU A 303 -42.39 -12.93 -12.62
N ASN A 304 -41.34 -13.75 -12.69
CA ASN A 304 -41.47 -15.20 -13.00
C ASN A 304 -41.16 -16.11 -11.80
N HIS A 305 -40.54 -15.56 -10.76
CA HIS A 305 -40.04 -16.27 -9.58
C HIS A 305 -40.46 -15.56 -8.29
N PRO A 306 -41.69 -15.85 -7.78
CA PRO A 306 -42.24 -15.20 -6.59
C PRO A 306 -41.40 -15.29 -5.33
N GLU A 307 -40.46 -16.25 -5.25
CA GLU A 307 -39.50 -16.42 -4.16
C GLU A 307 -38.58 -15.20 -3.96
N PHE A 308 -38.40 -14.38 -5.00
CA PHE A 308 -37.62 -13.14 -4.91
C PHE A 308 -38.44 -11.92 -4.45
N THR A 309 -39.72 -12.07 -4.13
CA THR A 309 -40.54 -10.97 -3.60
C THR A 309 -39.98 -10.38 -2.29
N PRO A 310 -39.45 -11.15 -1.34
CA PRO A 310 -38.78 -10.61 -0.16
C PRO A 310 -37.57 -9.73 -0.49
N ASN A 311 -36.79 -10.12 -1.52
CA ASN A 311 -35.65 -9.35 -2.01
C ASN A 311 -36.07 -7.96 -2.49
N VAL A 312 -37.14 -7.91 -3.30
CA VAL A 312 -37.69 -6.62 -3.81
C VAL A 312 -38.08 -5.71 -2.65
N ARG A 313 -38.86 -6.22 -1.69
CA ARG A 313 -39.31 -5.43 -0.53
C ARG A 313 -38.15 -4.91 0.31
N ALA A 314 -37.14 -5.76 0.57
CA ALA A 314 -35.99 -5.38 1.34
C ALA A 314 -35.14 -4.33 0.61
N LEU A 315 -34.92 -4.52 -0.71
CA LEU A 315 -34.19 -3.54 -1.52
C LEU A 315 -34.92 -2.22 -1.67
N GLU A 316 -36.26 -2.20 -1.74
CA GLU A 316 -37.06 -0.97 -1.73
C GLU A 316 -36.88 -0.17 -0.42
N ALA A 317 -36.82 -0.88 0.72
CA ALA A 317 -36.68 -0.25 2.03
C ALA A 317 -35.30 0.40 2.26
N VAL A 318 -34.27 -0.04 1.55
CA VAL A 318 -32.88 0.44 1.71
C VAL A 318 -32.42 1.37 0.59
N GLN A 319 -33.32 1.77 -0.31
CA GLN A 319 -32.95 2.72 -1.36
C GLN A 319 -32.46 4.04 -0.75
N PRO A 320 -31.34 4.60 -1.27
CA PRO A 320 -30.91 5.92 -0.86
C PRO A 320 -32.03 6.96 -1.12
N ARG A 321 -32.21 7.87 -0.17
CA ARG A 321 -33.12 9.01 -0.35
C ARG A 321 -32.70 9.79 -1.61
N GLU A 322 -33.66 10.15 -2.44
CA GLU A 322 -33.37 11.00 -3.58
C GLU A 322 -32.90 12.38 -3.13
N LEU A 323 -31.78 12.81 -3.70
CA LEU A 323 -31.23 14.14 -3.47
C LEU A 323 -31.99 15.14 -4.34
N GLU A 324 -32.28 16.29 -3.76
CA GLU A 324 -32.87 17.44 -4.46
C GLU A 324 -31.78 18.29 -5.13
N ALA A 325 -32.14 19.14 -6.06
CA ALA A 325 -31.20 20.03 -6.78
C ALA A 325 -30.35 20.89 -5.83
N SER A 326 -30.90 21.29 -4.70
CA SER A 326 -30.22 22.09 -3.66
C SER A 326 -29.13 21.32 -2.91
N GLU A 327 -29.20 19.99 -2.93
CA GLU A 327 -28.28 19.09 -2.25
C GLU A 327 -27.18 18.56 -3.19
N ILE A 328 -27.33 18.75 -4.49
CA ILE A 328 -26.40 18.28 -5.52
C ILE A 328 -25.39 19.40 -5.82
N GLU A 329 -24.14 19.20 -5.38
CA GLU A 329 -23.04 20.11 -5.74
C GLU A 329 -22.58 19.83 -7.17
N VAL A 330 -22.80 20.78 -8.06
CA VAL A 330 -22.37 20.68 -9.46
C VAL A 330 -21.18 21.59 -9.71
N ARG A 331 -20.10 21.01 -10.21
CA ARG A 331 -18.92 21.77 -10.66
C ARG A 331 -18.90 21.87 -12.16
N ILE A 332 -18.54 23.04 -12.68
CA ILE A 332 -18.36 23.24 -14.10
C ILE A 332 -17.26 22.30 -14.64
N GLY A 333 -17.52 21.65 -15.77
CA GLY A 333 -16.64 20.62 -16.34
C GLY A 333 -16.93 19.20 -15.85
N ALA A 334 -17.96 18.98 -15.03
CA ALA A 334 -18.40 17.64 -14.62
C ALA A 334 -18.81 16.82 -15.85
N THR A 335 -18.23 15.63 -16.00
CA THR A 335 -18.35 14.79 -17.21
C THR A 335 -19.68 14.05 -17.34
N TRP A 336 -20.48 14.03 -16.27
CA TRP A 336 -21.82 13.45 -16.29
C TRP A 336 -22.89 14.38 -16.85
N ILE A 337 -22.56 15.67 -17.03
CA ILE A 337 -23.39 16.68 -17.69
C ILE A 337 -23.12 16.65 -19.18
N GLU A 338 -24.18 16.64 -19.98
CA GLU A 338 -24.06 16.56 -21.43
C GLU A 338 -23.37 17.79 -22.06
N PRO A 339 -22.60 17.62 -23.13
CA PRO A 339 -22.02 18.74 -23.87
C PRO A 339 -23.04 19.78 -24.34
N SER A 340 -24.29 19.38 -24.61
CA SER A 340 -25.42 20.24 -24.96
C SER A 340 -25.75 21.26 -23.86
N ASP A 341 -25.70 20.87 -22.58
CA ASP A 341 -25.94 21.79 -21.49
C ASP A 341 -24.84 22.86 -21.38
N TYR A 342 -23.59 22.46 -21.56
CA TYR A 342 -22.47 23.42 -21.61
C TYR A 342 -22.50 24.32 -22.82
N GLN A 343 -23.02 23.82 -23.96
CA GLN A 343 -23.25 24.60 -25.17
C GLN A 343 -24.32 25.69 -24.90
N ASP A 344 -25.43 25.33 -24.25
CA ASP A 344 -26.49 26.28 -23.91
C ASP A 344 -26.00 27.29 -22.87
N PHE A 345 -25.26 26.84 -21.85
CA PHE A 345 -24.65 27.76 -20.88
C PHE A 345 -23.73 28.78 -21.56
N MET A 346 -22.83 28.31 -22.41
CA MET A 346 -21.91 29.17 -23.15
C MET A 346 -22.69 30.20 -24.01
N ARG A 347 -23.71 29.74 -24.75
CA ARG A 347 -24.52 30.60 -25.60
C ARG A 347 -25.25 31.68 -24.76
N GLU A 348 -25.85 31.32 -23.68
CA GLU A 348 -26.59 32.25 -22.80
C GLU A 348 -25.68 33.23 -22.09
N LEU A 349 -24.57 32.73 -21.47
CA LEU A 349 -23.64 33.54 -20.73
C LEU A 349 -22.90 34.58 -21.60
N LEU A 350 -22.44 34.13 -22.75
CA LEU A 350 -21.59 34.94 -23.64
C LEU A 350 -22.41 35.65 -24.77
N HIS A 351 -23.73 35.48 -24.77
CA HIS A 351 -24.59 35.96 -25.85
C HIS A 351 -24.07 35.61 -27.26
N THR A 352 -23.56 34.36 -27.37
CA THR A 352 -23.00 33.86 -28.64
C THR A 352 -24.11 33.82 -29.70
N PRO A 353 -23.90 34.43 -30.89
CA PRO A 353 -24.86 34.39 -31.99
C PRO A 353 -25.27 32.95 -32.33
N TRP A 354 -26.57 32.69 -32.49
CA TRP A 354 -27.10 31.35 -32.69
C TRP A 354 -26.48 30.62 -33.90
N TYR A 355 -26.19 31.33 -34.97
CA TYR A 355 -25.61 30.77 -36.21
C TYR A 355 -24.15 30.35 -36.00
N LEU A 356 -23.39 31.03 -35.12
CA LEU A 356 -22.04 30.61 -34.72
C LEU A 356 -22.11 29.42 -33.75
N ALA A 357 -23.02 29.46 -32.79
CA ALA A 357 -23.18 28.39 -31.81
C ALA A 357 -23.63 27.06 -32.45
N GLN A 358 -24.33 27.09 -33.59
CA GLN A 358 -24.74 25.87 -34.28
C GLN A 358 -23.64 25.24 -35.16
N LYS A 359 -22.72 26.03 -35.72
CA LYS A 359 -21.78 25.54 -36.74
C LYS A 359 -20.31 25.65 -36.38
N GLU A 360 -19.90 26.74 -35.72
CA GLU A 360 -18.49 27.07 -35.56
C GLU A 360 -18.04 26.97 -34.11
N ILE A 361 -18.82 27.57 -33.17
CA ILE A 361 -18.44 27.64 -31.75
C ILE A 361 -19.21 26.57 -30.98
N GLN A 362 -18.62 25.37 -30.88
CA GLN A 362 -19.26 24.22 -30.26
C GLN A 362 -18.44 23.71 -29.09
N VAL A 363 -19.14 23.35 -28.01
CA VAL A 363 -18.57 22.63 -26.86
C VAL A 363 -18.61 21.14 -27.18
N LYS A 364 -17.44 20.49 -27.17
CA LYS A 364 -17.29 19.06 -27.40
C LYS A 364 -16.58 18.43 -26.23
N TYR A 365 -16.92 17.19 -25.94
CA TYR A 365 -16.24 16.36 -24.95
C TYR A 365 -15.69 15.11 -25.61
N SER A 366 -14.45 14.80 -25.36
CA SER A 366 -13.81 13.55 -25.80
C SER A 366 -13.72 12.58 -24.63
N GLU A 367 -14.37 11.44 -24.74
CA GLU A 367 -14.33 10.38 -23.71
C GLU A 367 -12.94 9.75 -23.60
N VAL A 368 -12.22 9.66 -24.72
CA VAL A 368 -10.91 9.01 -24.80
C VAL A 368 -9.87 9.71 -23.92
N ASN A 369 -9.80 11.05 -23.98
CA ASN A 369 -8.84 11.83 -23.20
C ASN A 369 -9.49 12.62 -22.07
N GLY A 370 -10.81 12.55 -21.95
CA GLY A 370 -11.59 13.25 -20.94
C GLY A 370 -11.45 14.77 -21.02
N GLU A 371 -11.16 15.36 -22.20
CA GLU A 371 -10.98 16.80 -22.39
C GLU A 371 -12.21 17.46 -23.02
N TRP A 372 -12.52 18.63 -22.48
CA TRP A 372 -13.47 19.54 -23.08
C TRP A 372 -12.79 20.44 -24.10
N ARG A 373 -13.42 20.70 -25.23
CA ARG A 373 -12.92 21.57 -26.27
C ARG A 373 -14.02 22.49 -26.77
N ILE A 374 -13.66 23.75 -26.99
CA ILE A 374 -14.52 24.73 -27.68
C ILE A 374 -13.91 24.99 -29.04
N THR A 375 -14.65 24.67 -30.11
CA THR A 375 -14.24 24.97 -31.49
C THR A 375 -14.44 26.44 -31.78
N GLY A 376 -13.82 26.97 -32.84
CA GLY A 376 -14.09 28.32 -33.37
C GLY A 376 -13.97 29.47 -32.37
N LYS A 377 -13.11 29.38 -31.35
CA LYS A 377 -12.98 30.34 -30.22
C LYS A 377 -12.78 31.81 -30.66
N ASN A 378 -12.30 32.05 -31.87
CA ASN A 378 -12.05 33.38 -32.41
C ASN A 378 -13.05 33.77 -33.51
N ALA A 379 -14.10 32.98 -33.73
CA ALA A 379 -15.08 33.25 -34.79
C ALA A 379 -16.08 34.35 -34.40
N ASP A 380 -16.23 34.61 -33.09
CA ASP A 380 -17.14 35.66 -32.65
C ASP A 380 -16.54 37.06 -32.82
N SER A 381 -17.40 38.05 -33.01
CA SER A 381 -17.01 39.43 -33.21
C SER A 381 -16.30 40.00 -31.99
N PRO A 382 -15.16 40.71 -32.13
CA PRO A 382 -14.54 41.47 -31.05
C PRO A 382 -15.46 42.52 -30.39
N ARG A 383 -16.60 42.86 -31.03
CA ARG A 383 -17.61 43.77 -30.48
C ARG A 383 -18.51 43.09 -29.45
N ASN A 384 -18.47 41.76 -29.31
CA ASN A 384 -19.21 41.07 -28.25
C ASN A 384 -18.56 41.37 -26.89
N ALA A 385 -19.14 42.35 -26.18
CA ALA A 385 -18.61 42.77 -24.86
C ALA A 385 -18.59 41.62 -23.83
N PHE A 386 -19.54 40.68 -23.90
CA PHE A 386 -19.57 39.56 -22.96
C PHE A 386 -18.36 38.61 -23.17
N ALA A 387 -18.02 38.32 -24.43
CA ALA A 387 -16.93 37.43 -24.79
C ALA A 387 -15.54 38.04 -24.60
N TYR A 388 -15.39 39.36 -24.78
CA TYR A 388 -14.07 40.01 -24.83
C TYR A 388 -13.77 40.98 -23.65
N ALA A 389 -14.81 41.40 -22.89
CA ALA A 389 -14.63 42.29 -21.74
C ALA A 389 -15.22 41.76 -20.45
N THR A 390 -16.52 41.34 -20.43
CA THR A 390 -17.20 40.91 -19.18
C THR A 390 -16.60 39.63 -18.66
N TYR A 391 -16.49 38.60 -19.49
CA TYR A 391 -15.95 37.29 -19.15
C TYR A 391 -14.62 36.98 -19.84
N GLY A 392 -14.10 37.89 -20.67
CA GLY A 392 -12.80 37.83 -21.32
C GLY A 392 -11.84 38.90 -20.82
N THR A 393 -10.61 38.83 -21.28
CA THR A 393 -9.56 39.84 -21.14
C THR A 393 -9.00 40.17 -22.55
N GLU A 394 -8.17 41.21 -22.66
CA GLU A 394 -7.49 41.55 -23.92
C GLU A 394 -6.59 40.41 -24.44
N ARG A 395 -6.11 39.54 -23.57
CA ARG A 395 -5.16 38.47 -23.90
C ARG A 395 -5.81 37.09 -24.02
N ALA A 396 -7.01 36.90 -23.43
CA ALA A 396 -7.76 35.66 -23.49
C ALA A 396 -9.26 35.97 -23.53
N ASN A 397 -9.91 35.59 -24.61
CA ASN A 397 -11.36 35.71 -24.70
C ASN A 397 -12.07 34.70 -23.81
N ALA A 398 -13.37 34.95 -23.57
CA ALA A 398 -14.19 34.11 -22.67
C ALA A 398 -14.27 32.63 -23.11
N TYR A 399 -14.25 32.33 -24.41
CA TYR A 399 -14.31 30.95 -24.92
C TYR A 399 -13.05 30.15 -24.50
N ARG A 400 -11.88 30.79 -24.53
CA ARG A 400 -10.64 30.16 -24.05
C ARG A 400 -10.66 29.98 -22.54
N ILE A 401 -11.10 30.99 -21.78
CA ILE A 401 -11.20 30.90 -20.32
C ILE A 401 -12.21 29.82 -19.94
N LEU A 402 -13.33 29.71 -20.63
CA LEU A 402 -14.35 28.68 -20.41
C LEU A 402 -13.81 27.29 -20.71
N GLU A 403 -13.07 27.09 -21.80
CA GLU A 403 -12.44 25.80 -22.11
C GLU A 403 -11.44 25.38 -21.03
N ASP A 404 -10.59 26.30 -20.55
CA ASP A 404 -9.67 26.03 -19.45
C ASP A 404 -10.44 25.71 -18.15
N THR A 405 -11.56 26.40 -17.91
CA THR A 405 -12.44 26.15 -16.74
C THR A 405 -13.10 24.77 -16.80
N LEU A 406 -13.66 24.38 -17.94
CA LEU A 406 -14.24 23.04 -18.15
C LEU A 406 -13.21 21.93 -17.94
N ASN A 407 -11.96 22.19 -18.27
CA ASN A 407 -10.85 21.25 -18.07
C ASN A 407 -10.17 21.35 -16.70
N LEU A 408 -10.74 22.12 -15.76
CA LEU A 408 -10.20 22.32 -14.41
C LEU A 408 -8.76 22.86 -14.43
N LYS A 409 -8.40 23.65 -15.48
CA LYS A 409 -7.09 24.28 -15.64
C LYS A 409 -7.14 25.72 -15.13
N ASP A 410 -6.15 26.13 -14.35
CA ASP A 410 -5.97 27.54 -14.06
C ASP A 410 -5.51 28.29 -15.30
N VAL A 411 -6.16 29.42 -15.61
CA VAL A 411 -5.78 30.23 -16.74
C VAL A 411 -4.44 30.93 -16.42
N ARG A 412 -3.44 30.71 -17.26
CA ARG A 412 -2.13 31.35 -17.15
C ARG A 412 -1.81 32.08 -18.44
N ILE A 413 -1.45 33.38 -18.30
CA ILE A 413 -1.11 34.25 -19.42
C ILE A 413 0.37 34.55 -19.39
N TYR A 414 1.04 34.30 -20.51
CA TYR A 414 2.47 34.48 -20.66
C TYR A 414 2.77 35.55 -21.70
N ASP A 415 3.75 36.41 -21.39
CA ASP A 415 4.38 37.31 -22.33
C ASP A 415 5.57 36.62 -22.99
N LYS A 416 5.82 36.94 -24.23
CA LYS A 416 7.03 36.54 -24.94
C LYS A 416 8.12 37.54 -24.57
N SER A 417 9.23 37.09 -24.08
CA SER A 417 10.45 37.87 -23.82
C SER A 417 11.63 37.16 -24.47
N VAL A 418 12.72 37.89 -24.68
CA VAL A 418 13.95 37.32 -25.21
C VAL A 418 14.98 37.34 -24.07
N ASN A 419 15.63 36.19 -23.81
CA ASN A 419 16.70 36.08 -22.82
C ASN A 419 18.01 36.75 -23.35
N GLU A 420 19.00 36.85 -22.50
CA GLU A 420 20.30 37.42 -22.83
C GLU A 420 21.01 36.66 -23.98
N ASN A 421 20.64 35.40 -24.20
CA ASN A 421 21.21 34.55 -25.26
C ASN A 421 20.43 34.65 -26.59
N GLY A 422 19.37 35.47 -26.69
CA GLY A 422 18.58 35.64 -27.88
C GLY A 422 17.43 34.65 -28.05
N ASP A 423 17.18 33.76 -27.07
CA ASP A 423 16.09 32.77 -27.15
C ASP A 423 14.76 33.37 -26.68
N GLU A 424 13.66 33.00 -27.36
CA GLU A 424 12.31 33.35 -26.89
C GLU A 424 11.93 32.57 -25.62
N ILE A 425 11.80 33.29 -24.51
CA ILE A 425 11.29 32.76 -23.24
C ILE A 425 9.86 33.23 -22.98
N ARG A 426 9.09 32.43 -22.25
CA ARG A 426 7.74 32.76 -21.81
C ARG A 426 7.76 33.18 -20.35
N VAL A 427 7.44 34.43 -20.07
CA VAL A 427 7.37 35.00 -18.72
C VAL A 427 5.91 35.12 -18.29
N LEU A 428 5.58 34.63 -17.08
CA LEU A 428 4.20 34.70 -16.56
C LEU A 428 3.81 36.17 -16.29
N ASN A 429 2.76 36.63 -16.99
CA ASN A 429 2.15 37.92 -16.71
C ASN A 429 1.19 37.80 -15.53
N LYS A 430 1.64 38.18 -14.33
CA LYS A 430 0.87 38.04 -13.09
C LYS A 430 -0.43 38.85 -13.11
N LYS A 431 -0.42 40.06 -13.68
CA LYS A 431 -1.60 40.95 -13.74
C LYS A 431 -2.67 40.36 -14.62
N GLU A 432 -2.34 39.99 -15.85
CA GLU A 432 -3.28 39.40 -16.80
C GLU A 432 -3.78 38.01 -16.34
N THR A 433 -2.91 37.23 -15.71
CA THR A 433 -3.30 35.93 -15.10
C THR A 433 -4.30 36.13 -13.98
N MET A 434 -4.12 37.13 -13.11
CA MET A 434 -5.07 37.41 -12.03
C MET A 434 -6.42 37.90 -12.56
N LEU A 435 -6.42 38.77 -13.58
CA LEU A 435 -7.66 39.20 -14.23
C LEU A 435 -8.41 38.02 -14.88
N ALA A 436 -7.70 37.15 -15.58
CA ALA A 436 -8.28 35.96 -16.19
C ALA A 436 -8.84 34.98 -15.15
N SER A 437 -8.15 34.80 -14.01
CA SER A 437 -8.62 34.00 -12.89
C SER A 437 -9.93 34.56 -12.29
N GLN A 438 -10.04 35.87 -12.11
CA GLN A 438 -11.28 36.49 -11.66
C GLN A 438 -12.43 36.24 -12.62
N LYS A 439 -12.18 36.30 -13.94
CA LYS A 439 -13.20 35.96 -14.96
C LYS A 439 -13.59 34.48 -14.91
N GLN A 440 -12.62 33.61 -14.68
CA GLN A 440 -12.85 32.19 -14.48
C GLN A 440 -13.76 31.91 -13.28
N ASP A 441 -13.53 32.59 -12.14
CA ASP A 441 -14.36 32.44 -10.95
C ASP A 441 -15.76 33.01 -11.15
N ALA A 442 -15.91 34.12 -11.87
CA ALA A 442 -17.20 34.67 -12.27
C ALA A 442 -17.98 33.67 -13.15
N MET A 443 -17.34 32.97 -14.07
CA MET A 443 -17.99 31.92 -14.88
C MET A 443 -18.43 30.73 -14.03
N LYS A 444 -17.61 30.28 -13.07
CA LYS A 444 -17.97 29.21 -12.13
C LYS A 444 -19.20 29.58 -11.32
N ALA A 445 -19.26 30.81 -10.79
CA ALA A 445 -20.40 31.30 -10.04
C ALA A 445 -21.66 31.37 -10.93
N ALA A 446 -21.54 31.96 -12.13
CA ALA A 446 -22.65 32.03 -13.08
C ALA A 446 -23.19 30.64 -13.48
N PHE A 447 -22.31 29.64 -13.65
CA PHE A 447 -22.73 28.28 -13.94
C PHE A 447 -23.51 27.64 -12.80
N LYS A 448 -23.05 27.83 -11.57
CA LYS A 448 -23.74 27.32 -10.37
C LYS A 448 -25.17 27.86 -10.26
N ASP A 449 -25.38 29.15 -10.56
CA ASP A 449 -26.68 29.78 -10.55
C ASP A 449 -27.55 29.36 -11.74
N TRP A 450 -26.95 29.04 -12.88
CA TRP A 450 -27.65 28.75 -14.11
C TRP A 450 -28.13 27.30 -14.22
N ILE A 451 -27.32 26.33 -13.76
CA ILE A 451 -27.50 24.90 -14.11
C ILE A 451 -28.86 24.34 -13.71
N PHE A 452 -29.40 24.73 -12.56
CA PHE A 452 -30.68 24.26 -12.03
C PHE A 452 -31.83 25.30 -12.18
N LYS A 453 -31.62 26.38 -12.92
CA LYS A 453 -32.63 27.44 -13.09
C LYS A 453 -33.77 26.97 -13.97
N ASP A 454 -33.51 26.32 -15.08
CA ASP A 454 -34.51 25.74 -15.96
C ASP A 454 -35.11 24.45 -15.35
N GLN A 455 -36.45 24.34 -15.37
CA GLN A 455 -37.15 23.22 -14.72
C GLN A 455 -36.86 21.87 -15.38
N GLN A 456 -36.89 21.79 -16.72
CA GLN A 456 -36.73 20.53 -17.43
C GLN A 456 -35.29 20.02 -17.30
N ARG A 457 -34.30 20.89 -17.43
CA ARG A 457 -32.90 20.58 -17.20
C ARG A 457 -32.64 20.13 -15.77
N ARG A 458 -33.20 20.85 -14.78
CA ARG A 458 -33.10 20.50 -13.35
C ARG A 458 -33.64 19.09 -13.09
N GLU A 459 -34.85 18.78 -13.50
CA GLU A 459 -35.47 17.47 -13.29
C GLU A 459 -34.67 16.34 -13.96
N ARG A 460 -34.17 16.56 -15.18
CA ARG A 460 -33.33 15.61 -15.90
C ARG A 460 -31.99 15.38 -15.18
N LEU A 461 -31.30 16.44 -14.79
CA LEU A 461 -29.99 16.33 -14.13
C LEU A 461 -30.09 15.73 -12.71
N VAL A 462 -31.12 16.09 -11.95
CA VAL A 462 -31.40 15.48 -10.63
C VAL A 462 -31.60 13.97 -10.78
N ARG A 463 -32.41 13.54 -11.75
CA ARG A 463 -32.64 12.12 -12.03
C ARG A 463 -31.33 11.41 -12.40
N VAL A 464 -30.56 11.94 -13.36
CA VAL A 464 -29.30 11.36 -13.81
C VAL A 464 -28.31 11.26 -12.65
N TYR A 465 -28.24 12.28 -11.79
CA TYR A 465 -27.35 12.26 -10.63
C TYR A 465 -27.75 11.18 -9.63
N ASN A 466 -29.03 11.09 -9.28
CA ASN A 466 -29.52 10.07 -8.37
C ASN A 466 -29.32 8.65 -8.91
N GLU A 467 -29.53 8.44 -10.22
CA GLU A 467 -29.33 7.12 -10.85
C GLU A 467 -27.86 6.71 -10.89
N ARG A 468 -26.93 7.64 -11.16
CA ARG A 468 -25.51 7.32 -11.36
C ARG A 468 -24.68 7.40 -10.10
N PHE A 469 -24.95 8.35 -9.21
CA PHE A 469 -24.09 8.66 -8.07
C PHE A 469 -24.75 8.47 -6.71
N ASN A 470 -26.09 8.38 -6.65
CA ASN A 470 -26.83 8.11 -5.43
C ASN A 470 -27.49 6.71 -5.51
N SER A 471 -26.73 5.73 -5.96
CA SER A 471 -27.19 4.35 -6.17
C SER A 471 -26.53 3.36 -5.23
N ILE A 472 -25.48 3.78 -4.53
CA ILE A 472 -24.65 2.90 -3.72
C ILE A 472 -25.00 3.09 -2.24
N ARG A 473 -25.27 1.97 -1.56
CA ARG A 473 -25.33 1.89 -0.11
C ARG A 473 -24.05 1.23 0.40
N PRO A 474 -23.25 1.90 1.24
CA PRO A 474 -22.08 1.26 1.86
C PRO A 474 -22.48 0.02 2.65
N ARG A 475 -21.66 -1.03 2.58
CA ARG A 475 -21.83 -2.20 3.44
C ARG A 475 -21.37 -1.85 4.86
N GLU A 476 -22.19 -2.21 5.85
CA GLU A 476 -21.84 -2.12 7.26
C GLU A 476 -21.39 -3.52 7.72
N TYR A 477 -20.25 -3.58 8.39
CA TYR A 477 -19.68 -4.83 8.84
C TYR A 477 -19.84 -4.96 10.35
N ASP A 478 -20.43 -6.06 10.79
CA ASP A 478 -20.53 -6.43 12.19
C ASP A 478 -19.66 -7.64 12.50
N GLY A 479 -18.66 -7.44 13.35
CA GLY A 479 -17.74 -8.47 13.83
C GLY A 479 -18.09 -9.05 15.19
N SER A 480 -19.29 -8.79 15.70
CA SER A 480 -19.70 -9.26 17.05
C SER A 480 -19.74 -10.79 17.20
N HIS A 481 -19.96 -11.50 16.09
CA HIS A 481 -19.99 -12.96 16.04
C HIS A 481 -18.60 -13.61 16.01
N LEU A 482 -17.52 -12.84 15.79
CA LEU A 482 -16.17 -13.38 15.71
C LEU A 482 -15.64 -13.79 17.08
N THR A 483 -15.04 -14.97 17.16
CA THR A 483 -14.61 -15.58 18.43
C THR A 483 -13.10 -15.61 18.66
N PHE A 484 -12.30 -15.47 17.62
CA PHE A 484 -10.82 -15.39 17.65
C PHE A 484 -10.14 -16.56 18.37
N PRO A 485 -10.29 -17.83 17.91
CA PRO A 485 -9.59 -18.96 18.49
C PRO A 485 -8.06 -18.77 18.41
N GLY A 486 -7.35 -19.19 19.46
CA GLY A 486 -5.88 -19.05 19.54
C GLY A 486 -5.39 -17.67 19.98
N MET A 487 -6.24 -16.66 20.01
CA MET A 487 -5.90 -15.33 20.53
C MET A 487 -5.73 -15.37 22.06
N ASN A 488 -4.90 -14.49 22.59
CA ASN A 488 -4.71 -14.31 24.03
C ASN A 488 -6.03 -13.83 24.68
N PRO A 489 -6.64 -14.60 25.59
CA PRO A 489 -7.92 -14.25 26.22
C PRO A 489 -7.85 -13.03 27.15
N GLU A 490 -6.66 -12.62 27.58
CA GLU A 490 -6.45 -11.41 28.38
C GLU A 490 -6.52 -10.12 27.54
N ILE A 491 -6.55 -10.24 26.21
CA ILE A 491 -6.66 -9.12 25.29
C ILE A 491 -8.04 -9.17 24.66
N GLU A 492 -8.85 -8.16 24.90
CA GLU A 492 -10.17 -8.01 24.29
C GLU A 492 -10.15 -6.97 23.18
N LEU A 493 -10.58 -7.38 21.97
CA LEU A 493 -10.75 -6.45 20.85
C LEU A 493 -12.01 -5.60 21.07
N ARG A 494 -11.85 -4.30 20.86
CA ARG A 494 -12.97 -3.33 20.94
C ARG A 494 -13.97 -3.57 19.79
N PRO A 495 -15.24 -3.13 19.91
CA PRO A 495 -16.24 -3.32 18.85
C PRO A 495 -15.79 -2.83 17.47
N HIS A 496 -15.19 -1.64 17.37
CA HIS A 496 -14.69 -1.11 16.10
C HIS A 496 -13.56 -1.98 15.49
N GLN A 497 -12.73 -2.61 16.34
CA GLN A 497 -11.67 -3.51 15.86
C GLN A 497 -12.26 -4.82 15.34
N LYS A 498 -13.27 -5.39 16.03
CA LYS A 498 -14.00 -6.56 15.54
C LYS A 498 -14.68 -6.27 14.19
N ASN A 499 -15.30 -5.10 14.06
CA ASN A 499 -15.90 -4.67 12.79
C ASN A 499 -14.87 -4.47 11.68
N ALA A 500 -13.68 -3.91 12.01
CA ALA A 500 -12.58 -3.80 11.07
C ALA A 500 -12.04 -5.18 10.62
N VAL A 501 -12.01 -6.15 11.52
CA VAL A 501 -11.66 -7.55 11.16
C VAL A 501 -12.73 -8.14 10.24
N ALA A 502 -14.02 -8.00 10.56
CA ALA A 502 -15.11 -8.45 9.71
C ALA A 502 -15.05 -7.81 8.30
N HIS A 503 -14.71 -6.51 8.23
CA HIS A 503 -14.51 -5.83 6.95
C HIS A 503 -13.39 -6.47 6.12
N GLN A 504 -12.26 -6.84 6.74
CA GLN A 504 -11.14 -7.49 6.07
C GLN A 504 -11.45 -8.93 5.63
N LEU A 505 -12.33 -9.64 6.36
CA LEU A 505 -12.70 -11.03 6.05
C LEU A 505 -13.77 -11.13 4.97
N TYR A 506 -14.77 -10.24 5.00
CA TYR A 506 -15.97 -10.34 4.16
C TYR A 506 -16.04 -9.29 3.05
N GLY A 507 -15.15 -8.28 3.10
CA GLY A 507 -15.07 -7.22 2.09
C GLY A 507 -14.09 -7.57 0.96
N ASP A 508 -13.93 -6.60 0.07
CA ASP A 508 -12.87 -6.59 -0.93
C ASP A 508 -11.58 -6.00 -0.32
N ASN A 509 -10.66 -5.48 -1.15
CA ASN A 509 -9.48 -4.77 -0.65
C ASN A 509 -9.84 -3.63 0.32
N VAL A 510 -9.13 -3.53 1.43
CA VAL A 510 -9.50 -2.65 2.56
C VAL A 510 -8.45 -1.56 2.80
N LEU A 511 -8.92 -0.36 3.10
CA LEU A 511 -8.13 0.72 3.69
C LEU A 511 -8.60 1.00 5.12
N LEU A 512 -7.79 0.65 6.10
CA LEU A 512 -7.99 0.99 7.51
C LEU A 512 -7.50 2.42 7.77
N ALA A 513 -8.38 3.39 7.56
CA ALA A 513 -8.10 4.81 7.76
C ALA A 513 -8.39 5.25 9.20
N HIS A 514 -7.98 4.44 10.17
CA HIS A 514 -8.20 4.68 11.60
C HIS A 514 -7.14 5.62 12.17
N VAL A 515 -7.54 6.46 13.12
CA VAL A 515 -6.61 7.38 13.81
C VAL A 515 -5.47 6.62 14.50
N VAL A 516 -4.37 7.33 14.75
CA VAL A 516 -3.26 6.77 15.52
C VAL A 516 -3.74 6.36 16.90
N GLY A 517 -3.34 5.15 17.36
CA GLY A 517 -3.78 4.59 18.65
C GLY A 517 -5.12 3.84 18.63
N ALA A 518 -5.80 3.71 17.49
CA ALA A 518 -7.03 2.91 17.38
C ALA A 518 -6.78 1.39 17.48
N GLY A 519 -5.53 0.94 17.34
CA GLY A 519 -5.14 -0.47 17.42
C GLY A 519 -5.12 -1.19 16.08
N LYS A 520 -4.80 -0.50 14.99
CA LYS A 520 -4.70 -1.07 13.62
C LYS A 520 -3.83 -2.33 13.54
N THR A 521 -2.74 -2.39 14.31
CA THR A 521 -1.89 -3.59 14.41
C THR A 521 -2.71 -4.82 14.79
N TYR A 522 -3.52 -4.72 15.84
CA TYR A 522 -4.36 -5.84 16.30
C TYR A 522 -5.49 -6.17 15.31
N GLU A 523 -6.04 -5.17 14.62
CA GLU A 523 -7.03 -5.38 13.55
C GLU A 523 -6.45 -6.21 12.40
N MET A 524 -5.25 -5.88 11.93
CA MET A 524 -4.58 -6.62 10.85
C MET A 524 -4.12 -8.02 11.29
N VAL A 525 -3.56 -8.14 12.51
CA VAL A 525 -3.11 -9.43 13.04
C VAL A 525 -4.28 -10.39 13.23
N ALA A 526 -5.36 -9.93 13.86
CA ALA A 526 -6.54 -10.75 14.08
C ALA A 526 -7.20 -11.16 12.74
N ALA A 527 -7.29 -10.23 11.77
CA ALA A 527 -7.81 -10.53 10.43
C ALA A 527 -6.96 -11.58 9.70
N ALA A 528 -5.62 -11.47 9.77
CA ALA A 528 -4.72 -12.43 9.13
C ALA A 528 -4.86 -13.84 9.72
N MET A 529 -4.95 -13.96 11.05
CA MET A 529 -5.12 -15.25 11.72
C MET A 529 -6.47 -15.87 11.41
N GLU A 530 -7.55 -15.10 11.45
CA GLU A 530 -8.89 -15.57 11.07
C GLU A 530 -8.98 -15.90 9.58
N SER A 531 -8.41 -15.07 8.71
CA SER A 531 -8.37 -15.34 7.26
C SER A 531 -7.68 -16.67 6.96
N LYS A 532 -6.56 -16.97 7.64
CA LYS A 532 -5.88 -18.25 7.49
C LYS A 532 -6.67 -19.40 8.08
N ARG A 533 -7.29 -19.24 9.25
CA ARG A 533 -8.16 -20.25 9.88
C ARG A 533 -9.34 -20.62 8.99
N LEU A 534 -9.94 -19.64 8.36
CA LEU A 534 -11.06 -19.80 7.43
C LEU A 534 -10.65 -20.31 6.04
N GLY A 535 -9.35 -20.40 5.75
CA GLY A 535 -8.85 -20.78 4.43
C GLY A 535 -9.00 -19.72 3.35
N LEU A 536 -9.25 -18.46 3.74
CA LEU A 536 -9.35 -17.31 2.84
C LEU A 536 -7.97 -16.83 2.38
N SER A 537 -6.93 -17.08 3.17
CA SER A 537 -5.53 -16.85 2.82
C SER A 537 -4.66 -18.05 3.22
N GLN A 538 -3.57 -18.25 2.47
CA GLN A 538 -2.57 -19.28 2.77
C GLN A 538 -1.31 -18.67 3.38
N LYS A 539 -0.92 -17.50 2.90
CA LYS A 539 0.35 -16.88 3.24
C LYS A 539 0.25 -15.37 3.36
N ASN A 540 0.20 -14.87 4.58
CA ASN A 540 0.04 -13.46 4.92
C ASN A 540 1.39 -12.75 4.99
N LEU A 541 1.57 -11.67 4.22
CA LEU A 541 2.76 -10.82 4.24
C LEU A 541 2.44 -9.46 4.84
N PHE A 542 3.17 -9.08 5.89
CA PHE A 542 3.10 -7.77 6.53
C PHE A 542 4.27 -6.91 6.10
N VAL A 543 3.97 -5.75 5.54
CA VAL A 543 4.94 -4.73 5.12
C VAL A 543 4.82 -3.54 6.05
N VAL A 544 5.82 -3.35 6.90
CA VAL A 544 5.78 -2.39 8.02
C VAL A 544 6.97 -1.42 7.97
N PRO A 545 6.95 -0.29 8.68
CA PRO A 545 8.13 0.58 8.77
C PRO A 545 9.36 -0.19 9.26
N ASN A 546 10.52 0.04 8.64
CA ASN A 546 11.74 -0.75 8.87
C ASN A 546 12.19 -0.85 10.33
N HIS A 547 11.90 0.16 11.14
CA HIS A 547 12.30 0.22 12.55
C HIS A 547 11.32 -0.49 13.47
N LEU A 548 10.13 -0.87 12.96
CA LEU A 548 9.07 -1.50 13.74
C LEU A 548 8.96 -3.03 13.53
N THR A 549 9.76 -3.63 12.67
CA THR A 549 9.64 -5.07 12.33
C THR A 549 9.69 -5.99 13.55
N GLU A 550 10.62 -5.74 14.47
CA GLU A 550 10.75 -6.54 15.70
C GLU A 550 9.59 -6.30 16.67
N GLN A 551 9.16 -5.06 16.83
CA GLN A 551 8.00 -4.69 17.66
C GLN A 551 6.73 -5.37 17.11
N TRP A 552 6.50 -5.34 15.81
CA TRP A 552 5.39 -6.02 15.15
C TRP A 552 5.40 -7.52 15.44
N GLY A 553 6.58 -8.16 15.36
CA GLY A 553 6.73 -9.57 15.69
C GLY A 553 6.40 -9.88 17.15
N ALA A 554 6.83 -9.03 18.07
CA ALA A 554 6.53 -9.19 19.50
C ALA A 554 5.05 -8.98 19.81
N GLU A 555 4.43 -7.90 19.28
CA GLU A 555 2.99 -7.61 19.44
C GLU A 555 2.13 -8.71 18.81
N PHE A 556 2.52 -9.24 17.65
CA PHE A 556 1.85 -10.38 17.02
C PHE A 556 1.79 -11.58 17.97
N LEU A 557 2.92 -11.92 18.57
CA LEU A 557 3.03 -13.08 19.48
C LEU A 557 2.45 -12.82 20.88
N GLN A 558 2.30 -11.56 21.28
CA GLN A 558 1.49 -11.22 22.47
C GLN A 558 0.00 -11.47 22.20
N LEU A 559 -0.47 -11.16 21.02
CA LEU A 559 -1.87 -11.37 20.64
C LEU A 559 -2.17 -12.84 20.30
N TYR A 560 -1.27 -13.51 19.55
CA TYR A 560 -1.37 -14.93 19.18
C TYR A 560 -0.08 -15.68 19.52
N PRO A 561 0.08 -16.12 20.78
CA PRO A 561 1.32 -16.75 21.25
C PRO A 561 1.69 -18.03 20.52
N GLY A 562 0.71 -18.76 20.00
CA GLY A 562 0.90 -20.00 19.23
C GLY A 562 1.28 -19.79 17.76
N ALA A 563 1.27 -18.56 17.26
CA ALA A 563 1.50 -18.29 15.83
C ALA A 563 2.93 -18.60 15.41
N ASN A 564 3.06 -19.15 14.20
CA ASN A 564 4.35 -19.40 13.54
C ASN A 564 4.68 -18.23 12.59
N ILE A 565 5.45 -17.27 13.06
CA ILE A 565 5.79 -16.07 12.28
C ILE A 565 7.24 -16.07 11.81
N LEU A 566 7.52 -15.41 10.69
CA LEU A 566 8.84 -15.12 10.18
C LEU A 566 9.06 -13.61 10.15
N VAL A 567 10.00 -13.11 10.96
CA VAL A 567 10.34 -11.68 11.00
C VAL A 567 11.68 -11.46 10.32
N ALA A 568 11.71 -10.56 9.35
CA ALA A 568 12.92 -10.24 8.60
C ALA A 568 13.88 -9.37 9.40
N THR A 569 15.14 -9.73 9.39
CA THR A 569 16.25 -8.94 9.93
C THR A 569 16.97 -8.15 8.82
N LYS A 570 17.83 -7.21 9.21
CA LYS A 570 18.67 -6.49 8.22
C LYS A 570 19.62 -7.43 7.48
N LYS A 571 20.13 -8.47 8.14
CA LYS A 571 21.05 -9.47 7.56
C LYS A 571 20.38 -10.32 6.50
N ASP A 572 19.09 -10.63 6.63
CA ASP A 572 18.34 -11.44 5.66
C ASP A 572 18.28 -10.80 4.27
N PHE A 573 18.34 -9.45 4.20
CA PHE A 573 18.29 -8.70 2.95
C PHE A 573 19.66 -8.22 2.43
N GLU A 574 20.74 -8.65 3.04
CA GLU A 574 22.07 -8.54 2.42
C GLU A 574 22.13 -9.38 1.14
N PRO A 575 22.90 -8.97 0.11
CA PRO A 575 22.93 -9.67 -1.19
C PRO A 575 23.16 -11.17 -1.10
N ALA A 576 24.00 -11.62 -0.15
CA ALA A 576 24.31 -13.05 0.05
C ALA A 576 23.16 -13.85 0.67
N ASN A 577 22.32 -13.22 1.49
CA ASN A 577 21.29 -13.88 2.29
C ASN A 577 19.89 -13.75 1.72
N ARG A 578 19.62 -12.70 0.93
CA ARG A 578 18.27 -12.38 0.39
C ARG A 578 17.62 -13.55 -0.35
N LYS A 579 18.38 -14.22 -1.22
CA LYS A 579 17.89 -15.39 -1.97
C LYS A 579 17.45 -16.52 -1.02
N LYS A 580 18.23 -16.76 0.03
CA LYS A 580 17.93 -17.77 1.05
C LYS A 580 16.71 -17.40 1.87
N PHE A 581 16.54 -16.12 2.20
CA PHE A 581 15.36 -15.63 2.94
C PHE A 581 14.09 -15.72 2.08
N CYS A 582 14.11 -15.30 0.81
CA CYS A 582 12.98 -15.46 -0.09
C CYS A 582 12.61 -16.93 -0.29
N ALA A 583 13.59 -17.84 -0.40
CA ALA A 583 13.34 -19.27 -0.46
C ALA A 583 12.67 -19.81 0.85
N ARG A 584 13.06 -19.27 2.02
CA ARG A 584 12.37 -19.58 3.29
C ARG A 584 10.90 -19.18 3.26
N ILE A 585 10.59 -17.99 2.73
CA ILE A 585 9.20 -17.54 2.56
C ILE A 585 8.45 -18.48 1.63
N ALA A 586 9.03 -18.78 0.46
CA ALA A 586 8.39 -19.62 -0.56
C ALA A 586 8.03 -21.03 -0.05
N MET A 587 8.96 -21.67 0.65
CA MET A 587 8.84 -23.07 1.09
C MET A 587 8.24 -23.22 2.50
N GLY A 588 8.25 -22.16 3.32
CA GLY A 588 7.82 -22.21 4.71
C GLY A 588 6.29 -22.08 4.85
N ASN A 589 5.74 -22.79 5.83
CA ASN A 589 4.35 -22.61 6.26
C ASN A 589 4.31 -21.68 7.48
N TYR A 590 4.21 -20.37 7.21
CA TYR A 590 4.11 -19.34 8.25
C TYR A 590 2.69 -18.80 8.32
N ASP A 591 2.26 -18.40 9.53
CA ASP A 591 1.00 -17.69 9.72
C ASP A 591 1.14 -16.24 9.27
N ALA A 592 2.31 -15.67 9.47
CA ALA A 592 2.65 -14.34 8.98
C ALA A 592 4.14 -14.23 8.64
N ILE A 593 4.44 -13.42 7.64
CA ILE A 593 5.79 -12.96 7.31
C ILE A 593 5.82 -11.44 7.51
N ILE A 594 6.75 -10.93 8.29
CA ILE A 594 6.87 -9.50 8.61
C ILE A 594 8.18 -8.97 8.03
N ILE A 595 8.07 -8.00 7.11
CA ILE A 595 9.23 -7.38 6.44
C ILE A 595 9.12 -5.86 6.47
N GLY A 596 10.24 -5.18 6.40
CA GLY A 596 10.27 -3.71 6.31
C GLY A 596 9.99 -3.20 4.90
N HIS A 597 9.49 -1.94 4.78
CA HIS A 597 9.21 -1.29 3.50
C HIS A 597 10.39 -1.40 2.52
N SER A 598 11.61 -1.05 2.94
CA SER A 598 12.80 -1.12 2.09
C SER A 598 13.22 -2.55 1.71
N GLN A 599 12.80 -3.54 2.48
CA GLN A 599 13.02 -4.95 2.19
C GLN A 599 12.03 -5.44 1.14
N PHE A 600 10.76 -5.04 1.25
CA PHE A 600 9.71 -5.32 0.27
C PHE A 600 10.04 -4.78 -1.12
N GLU A 601 10.59 -3.56 -1.21
CA GLU A 601 11.03 -2.94 -2.46
C GLU A 601 12.18 -3.72 -3.17
N ARG A 602 12.91 -4.56 -2.44
CA ARG A 602 14.00 -5.38 -2.98
C ARG A 602 13.57 -6.75 -3.50
N ILE A 603 12.32 -7.12 -3.33
CA ILE A 603 11.74 -8.35 -3.89
C ILE A 603 11.12 -7.96 -5.24
N PRO A 604 11.71 -8.37 -6.37
CA PRO A 604 11.22 -7.96 -7.69
C PRO A 604 9.95 -8.72 -8.08
N ILE A 605 9.16 -8.14 -8.97
CA ILE A 605 8.21 -8.86 -9.81
C ILE A 605 8.98 -9.47 -11.00
N SER A 606 8.49 -10.57 -11.54
CA SER A 606 9.08 -11.21 -12.72
C SER A 606 9.16 -10.25 -13.92
N ASP A 607 10.23 -10.37 -14.71
CA ASP A 607 10.44 -9.53 -15.89
C ASP A 607 9.34 -9.79 -16.93
N GLU A 608 8.87 -11.03 -17.06
CA GLU A 608 7.77 -11.44 -17.94
C GLU A 608 6.47 -10.72 -17.57
N ARG A 609 6.19 -10.55 -16.28
CA ARG A 609 5.01 -9.84 -15.81
C ARG A 609 5.14 -8.34 -16.01
N GLN A 610 6.29 -7.76 -15.71
CA GLN A 610 6.56 -6.35 -16.00
C GLN A 610 6.39 -6.05 -17.49
N GLU A 611 6.89 -6.95 -18.36
CA GLU A 611 6.70 -6.85 -19.80
C GLU A 611 5.23 -6.91 -20.21
N ALA A 612 4.48 -7.88 -19.71
CA ALA A 612 3.05 -8.03 -20.00
C ALA A 612 2.24 -6.79 -19.59
N MET A 613 2.53 -6.23 -18.41
CA MET A 613 1.88 -5.01 -17.93
C MET A 613 2.21 -3.78 -18.78
N LEU A 614 3.49 -3.61 -19.16
CA LEU A 614 3.90 -2.52 -20.05
C LEU A 614 3.27 -2.66 -21.44
N ARG A 615 3.18 -3.87 -22.00
CA ARG A 615 2.50 -4.14 -23.26
C ARG A 615 1.02 -3.77 -23.17
N LYS A 616 0.31 -4.22 -22.13
CA LYS A 616 -1.10 -3.88 -21.93
C LYS A 616 -1.31 -2.36 -21.86
N GLN A 617 -0.47 -1.63 -21.12
CA GLN A 617 -0.55 -0.17 -21.06
C GLN A 617 -0.29 0.48 -22.42
N ILE A 618 0.64 -0.07 -23.24
CA ILE A 618 0.92 0.41 -24.59
C ILE A 618 -0.28 0.15 -25.49
N ASP A 619 -0.89 -1.03 -25.44
CA ASP A 619 -2.08 -1.40 -26.24
C ASP A 619 -3.27 -0.51 -25.90
N ASP A 620 -3.52 -0.25 -24.61
CA ASP A 620 -4.58 0.69 -24.16
C ASP A 620 -4.35 2.11 -24.71
N LEU A 621 -3.09 2.58 -24.74
CA LEU A 621 -2.77 3.87 -25.34
C LEU A 621 -2.90 3.86 -26.88
N GLU A 622 -2.64 2.75 -27.54
CA GLU A 622 -2.84 2.62 -28.99
C GLU A 622 -4.33 2.67 -29.37
N ILE A 623 -5.17 1.99 -28.59
CA ILE A 623 -6.63 2.09 -28.72
C ILE A 623 -7.08 3.54 -28.52
N ALA A 624 -6.57 4.20 -27.48
CA ALA A 624 -6.86 5.61 -27.21
C ALA A 624 -6.40 6.54 -28.34
N ILE A 625 -5.23 6.30 -28.94
CA ILE A 625 -4.74 7.06 -30.12
C ILE A 625 -5.66 6.84 -31.33
N GLN A 626 -6.06 5.60 -31.61
CA GLN A 626 -6.96 5.27 -32.71
C GLN A 626 -8.32 5.98 -32.55
N SER A 627 -8.92 5.86 -31.36
CA SER A 627 -10.19 6.54 -31.06
C SER A 627 -10.07 8.06 -31.19
N ALA A 628 -8.99 8.66 -30.68
CA ALA A 628 -8.73 10.09 -30.80
C ALA A 628 -8.49 10.56 -32.26
N ARG A 629 -8.05 9.68 -33.15
CA ARG A 629 -7.90 9.97 -34.60
C ARG A 629 -9.22 9.86 -35.36
N TYR A 630 -10.13 8.99 -34.94
CA TYR A 630 -11.47 8.85 -35.52
C TYR A 630 -12.40 10.03 -35.16
N GLU A 631 -12.21 10.66 -34.02
CA GLU A 631 -12.88 11.92 -33.69
C GLU A 631 -12.33 13.02 -34.61
N GLN A 632 -13.10 13.40 -35.61
CA GLN A 632 -12.74 14.36 -36.73
C GLN A 632 -12.16 15.71 -36.26
N ASP A 633 -12.19 16.00 -34.97
CA ASP A 633 -11.70 17.22 -34.32
C ASP A 633 -10.77 16.96 -33.11
N GLY A 634 -10.40 15.72 -32.86
CA GLY A 634 -9.47 15.34 -31.76
C GLY A 634 -8.10 16.01 -31.97
N GLY A 635 -7.81 17.01 -31.16
CA GLY A 635 -6.71 17.91 -31.40
C GLY A 635 -5.38 17.18 -31.57
N ARG A 636 -4.63 17.52 -32.61
CA ARG A 636 -3.23 17.08 -32.85
C ARG A 636 -2.34 17.16 -31.61
N TYR A 637 -2.70 17.98 -30.63
CA TYR A 637 -1.99 18.13 -29.35
C TYR A 637 -2.20 16.92 -28.42
N THR A 638 -3.42 16.42 -28.32
CA THR A 638 -3.78 15.26 -27.48
C THR A 638 -3.13 13.99 -27.99
N VAL A 639 -3.21 13.74 -29.30
CA VAL A 639 -2.55 12.61 -29.95
C VAL A 639 -1.04 12.67 -29.69
N LYS A 640 -0.39 13.83 -29.84
CA LYS A 640 1.04 14.00 -29.53
C LYS A 640 1.39 13.70 -28.07
N GLN A 641 0.50 14.01 -27.15
CA GLN A 641 0.74 13.76 -25.73
C GLN A 641 0.64 12.26 -25.40
N ILE A 642 -0.38 11.58 -25.92
CA ILE A 642 -0.53 10.13 -25.77
C ILE A 642 0.64 9.41 -26.47
N GLU A 643 1.04 9.85 -27.66
CA GLU A 643 2.21 9.33 -28.38
C GLU A 643 3.52 9.51 -27.57
N LYS A 644 3.67 10.62 -26.84
CA LYS A 644 4.83 10.84 -25.97
C LYS A 644 4.85 9.85 -24.81
N THR A 645 3.71 9.62 -24.17
CA THR A 645 3.57 8.63 -23.09
C THR A 645 3.85 7.23 -23.60
N ARG A 646 3.26 6.84 -24.73
CA ARG A 646 3.53 5.57 -25.41
C ARG A 646 5.03 5.38 -25.69
N LYS A 647 5.70 6.39 -26.25
CA LYS A 647 7.15 6.34 -26.51
C LYS A 647 7.95 6.11 -25.21
N THR A 648 7.55 6.74 -24.12
CA THR A 648 8.20 6.55 -22.81
C THR A 648 8.05 5.10 -22.33
N LEU A 649 6.84 4.52 -22.44
CA LEU A 649 6.60 3.11 -22.08
C LEU A 649 7.36 2.15 -22.98
N MET A 650 7.41 2.41 -24.30
CA MET A 650 8.21 1.61 -25.23
C MET A 650 9.71 1.63 -24.88
N THR A 651 10.25 2.79 -24.51
CA THR A 651 11.65 2.90 -24.07
C THR A 651 11.89 2.10 -22.77
N ARG A 652 10.91 2.07 -21.87
CA ARG A 652 10.97 1.24 -20.64
C ARG A 652 10.97 -0.25 -21.00
N LEU A 653 10.10 -0.66 -21.93
CA LEU A 653 10.01 -2.02 -22.43
C LEU A 653 11.32 -2.47 -23.11
N GLU A 654 11.90 -1.63 -23.96
CA GLU A 654 13.19 -1.89 -24.59
C GLU A 654 14.33 -2.05 -23.56
N LYS A 655 14.37 -1.19 -22.54
CA LYS A 655 15.35 -1.30 -21.45
C LYS A 655 15.16 -2.57 -20.62
N LEU A 656 13.93 -3.01 -20.40
CA LEU A 656 13.64 -4.27 -19.72
C LEU A 656 14.17 -5.45 -20.53
N ASN A 657 13.91 -5.46 -21.84
CA ASN A 657 14.35 -6.52 -22.75
C ASN A 657 15.87 -6.54 -23.00
N GLN A 658 16.56 -5.40 -22.83
CA GLN A 658 18.02 -5.29 -22.94
C GLN A 658 18.76 -5.64 -21.64
N LYS A 659 18.05 -5.69 -20.50
CA LYS A 659 18.64 -6.21 -19.27
C LYS A 659 19.07 -7.65 -19.53
N GLU A 660 20.39 -7.90 -19.53
CA GLU A 660 20.87 -9.28 -19.36
C GLU A 660 20.13 -9.86 -18.15
N LYS A 661 19.54 -11.04 -18.32
CA LYS A 661 18.87 -11.77 -17.23
C LYS A 661 19.87 -11.97 -16.10
N LYS A 662 20.05 -10.93 -15.29
CA LYS A 662 20.88 -10.99 -14.09
C LYS A 662 20.05 -11.70 -13.02
N ASP A 663 20.46 -12.95 -12.84
CA ASP A 663 20.26 -13.76 -11.65
C ASP A 663 18.85 -14.18 -11.26
N ASN A 664 18.70 -15.47 -11.13
CA ASN A 664 17.81 -16.28 -10.31
C ASN A 664 17.48 -15.65 -8.93
N VAL A 665 16.89 -14.48 -8.87
CA VAL A 665 16.30 -13.92 -7.64
C VAL A 665 14.87 -14.43 -7.59
N VAL A 666 14.46 -15.01 -6.46
CA VAL A 666 13.08 -15.39 -6.22
C VAL A 666 12.19 -14.15 -6.38
N THR A 667 11.21 -14.21 -7.26
CA THR A 667 10.28 -13.13 -7.56
C THR A 667 9.14 -13.09 -6.54
N PHE A 668 8.36 -12.00 -6.51
CA PHE A 668 7.24 -11.85 -5.58
C PHE A 668 6.18 -12.95 -5.79
N GLU A 669 5.93 -13.31 -7.04
CA GLU A 669 4.98 -14.36 -7.42
C GLU A 669 5.39 -15.74 -6.87
N GLU A 670 6.71 -16.02 -6.89
CA GLU A 670 7.27 -17.28 -6.40
C GLU A 670 7.22 -17.40 -4.87
N LEU A 671 7.00 -16.29 -4.13
CA LEU A 671 6.83 -16.34 -2.68
C LEU A 671 5.53 -17.06 -2.27
N GLY A 672 4.53 -17.09 -3.17
CA GLY A 672 3.23 -17.66 -2.90
C GLY A 672 2.40 -16.87 -1.89
N VAL A 673 2.66 -15.57 -1.77
CA VAL A 673 1.87 -14.64 -0.94
C VAL A 673 0.54 -14.41 -1.63
N ASP A 674 -0.54 -14.55 -0.88
CA ASP A 674 -1.92 -14.34 -1.34
C ASP A 674 -2.67 -13.26 -0.53
N HIS A 675 -2.09 -12.77 0.57
CA HIS A 675 -2.62 -11.61 1.27
C HIS A 675 -1.50 -10.67 1.75
N LEU A 676 -1.68 -9.38 1.46
CA LEU A 676 -0.72 -8.31 1.74
C LEU A 676 -1.31 -7.30 2.73
N TYR A 677 -0.67 -7.15 3.87
CA TYR A 677 -0.97 -6.13 4.88
C TYR A 677 0.12 -5.07 4.85
N VAL A 678 -0.25 -3.81 4.66
CA VAL A 678 0.72 -2.69 4.58
C VAL A 678 0.40 -1.65 5.63
N ASP A 679 1.28 -1.53 6.62
CA ASP A 679 1.20 -0.46 7.60
C ASP A 679 1.87 0.81 7.08
N GLU A 680 1.33 1.97 7.48
CA GLU A 680 1.74 3.29 7.01
C GLU A 680 1.76 3.39 5.46
N ALA A 681 0.68 2.88 4.84
CA ALA A 681 0.51 2.78 3.39
C ALA A 681 0.63 4.13 2.66
N HIS A 682 0.44 5.26 3.36
CA HIS A 682 0.67 6.61 2.80
C HIS A 682 2.10 6.81 2.27
N SER A 683 3.05 5.96 2.66
CA SER A 683 4.42 5.96 2.12
C SER A 683 4.48 5.64 0.62
N TYR A 684 3.44 5.03 0.05
CA TYR A 684 3.32 4.61 -1.35
C TYR A 684 2.36 5.47 -2.19
N LYS A 685 1.93 6.62 -1.69
CA LYS A 685 0.92 7.49 -2.30
C LYS A 685 1.24 8.06 -3.68
N ASN A 686 2.51 8.11 -4.10
CA ASN A 686 2.95 8.68 -5.37
C ASN A 686 2.96 7.64 -6.50
N ALA A 687 1.85 6.91 -6.69
CA ALA A 687 1.66 6.06 -7.86
C ALA A 687 1.37 6.93 -9.09
N PHE A 688 1.80 6.46 -10.27
CA PHE A 688 1.50 7.17 -11.52
C PHE A 688 -0.01 7.16 -11.76
N LEU A 689 -0.58 8.35 -11.87
CA LEU A 689 -1.97 8.54 -12.27
C LEU A 689 -1.99 9.32 -13.57
N TYR A 690 -2.49 8.68 -14.65
CA TYR A 690 -2.82 9.43 -15.85
C TYR A 690 -4.06 10.28 -15.57
N THR A 691 -3.88 11.59 -15.54
CA THR A 691 -4.97 12.54 -15.34
C THR A 691 -4.78 13.76 -16.21
N LYS A 692 -5.87 14.30 -16.72
CA LYS A 692 -5.90 15.60 -17.39
C LYS A 692 -5.79 16.78 -16.43
N MET A 693 -6.00 16.53 -15.12
CA MET A 693 -5.87 17.55 -14.09
C MET A 693 -4.40 17.91 -13.91
N ARG A 694 -4.02 19.09 -14.40
CA ARG A 694 -2.67 19.65 -14.23
C ARG A 694 -2.68 20.77 -13.21
N ASN A 695 -1.66 20.82 -12.34
CA ASN A 695 -1.51 21.83 -11.31
C ASN A 695 -2.62 21.81 -10.22
N VAL A 696 -3.24 20.66 -10.00
CA VAL A 696 -4.13 20.46 -8.85
C VAL A 696 -3.28 20.08 -7.64
N ALA A 697 -3.41 20.83 -6.56
CA ALA A 697 -2.72 20.52 -5.32
C ALA A 697 -3.11 19.10 -4.85
N GLY A 698 -2.11 18.28 -4.51
CA GLY A 698 -2.31 16.92 -4.05
C GLY A 698 -2.33 15.83 -5.13
N ILE A 699 -2.37 16.18 -6.42
CA ILE A 699 -2.26 15.21 -7.53
C ILE A 699 -0.87 15.35 -8.15
N ALA A 700 0.06 14.50 -7.72
CA ALA A 700 1.40 14.46 -8.30
C ALA A 700 1.39 13.63 -9.59
N GLN A 701 1.98 14.19 -10.65
CA GLN A 701 2.20 13.46 -11.92
C GLN A 701 3.58 12.76 -11.94
N ASN A 702 4.33 12.85 -10.84
CA ASN A 702 5.62 12.19 -10.71
C ASN A 702 5.43 10.81 -10.11
N GLU A 703 5.96 9.81 -10.79
CA GLU A 703 5.96 8.43 -10.35
C GLU A 703 7.15 8.17 -9.41
N ALA A 704 6.87 7.67 -8.20
CA ALA A 704 7.90 7.13 -7.34
C ALA A 704 8.07 5.63 -7.64
N GLN A 705 9.30 5.19 -7.87
CA GLN A 705 9.60 3.79 -8.22
C GLN A 705 9.00 2.79 -7.21
N LYS A 706 9.06 3.10 -5.91
CA LYS A 706 8.48 2.25 -4.86
C LYS A 706 6.95 2.14 -4.94
N SER A 707 6.28 3.22 -5.36
CA SER A 707 4.81 3.22 -5.49
C SER A 707 4.37 2.44 -6.74
N ALA A 708 5.13 2.54 -7.83
CA ALA A 708 4.91 1.73 -9.03
C ALA A 708 5.14 0.23 -8.74
N ASP A 709 6.19 -0.11 -7.99
CA ASP A 709 6.47 -1.49 -7.59
C ASP A 709 5.35 -2.05 -6.70
N MET A 710 4.89 -1.28 -5.70
CA MET A 710 3.74 -1.65 -4.86
C MET A 710 2.49 -1.86 -5.71
N PHE A 711 2.18 -0.94 -6.61
CA PHE A 711 1.01 -1.03 -7.50
C PHE A 711 1.03 -2.30 -8.36
N ASN A 712 2.18 -2.64 -8.92
CA ASN A 712 2.36 -3.84 -9.73
C ASN A 712 2.13 -5.12 -8.92
N LYS A 713 2.62 -5.18 -7.67
CA LYS A 713 2.39 -6.31 -6.76
C LYS A 713 0.93 -6.42 -6.34
N CYS A 714 0.27 -5.28 -6.11
CA CYS A 714 -1.17 -5.24 -5.83
C CYS A 714 -2.00 -5.76 -7.02
N GLN A 715 -1.68 -5.37 -8.26
CA GLN A 715 -2.35 -5.90 -9.45
C GLN A 715 -2.19 -7.43 -9.57
N TYR A 716 -1.02 -7.96 -9.23
CA TYR A 716 -0.83 -9.40 -9.18
C TYR A 716 -1.75 -10.07 -8.14
N LEU A 717 -1.81 -9.50 -6.92
CA LEU A 717 -2.68 -10.03 -5.87
C LEU A 717 -4.16 -9.96 -6.26
N ASP A 718 -4.59 -8.85 -6.86
CA ASP A 718 -5.97 -8.71 -7.33
C ASP A 718 -6.35 -9.77 -8.38
N GLU A 719 -5.43 -10.12 -9.28
CA GLU A 719 -5.66 -11.18 -10.27
C GLU A 719 -5.83 -12.55 -9.63
N ILE A 720 -5.05 -12.90 -8.61
CA ILE A 720 -5.12 -14.23 -7.98
C ILE A 720 -6.18 -14.32 -6.90
N THR A 721 -6.61 -13.21 -6.30
CA THR A 721 -7.57 -13.19 -5.19
C THR A 721 -8.94 -12.64 -5.56
N GLY A 722 -9.09 -12.10 -6.77
CA GLY A 722 -10.34 -11.45 -7.19
C GLY A 722 -10.61 -10.15 -6.45
N GLY A 723 -9.56 -9.41 -6.04
CA GLY A 723 -9.67 -8.11 -5.36
C GLY A 723 -9.87 -8.21 -3.85
N LYS A 724 -9.46 -9.31 -3.21
CA LYS A 724 -9.63 -9.55 -1.76
C LYS A 724 -8.32 -9.79 -1.00
N GLY A 725 -7.19 -9.54 -1.62
CA GLY A 725 -5.86 -9.87 -1.08
C GLY A 725 -5.08 -8.71 -0.49
N ILE A 726 -5.67 -7.52 -0.27
CA ILE A 726 -4.91 -6.34 0.12
C ILE A 726 -5.59 -5.58 1.26
N THR A 727 -4.82 -5.36 2.33
CA THR A 727 -5.21 -4.48 3.44
C THR A 727 -4.17 -3.39 3.63
N PHE A 728 -4.57 -2.15 3.42
CA PHE A 728 -3.76 -0.97 3.71
C PHE A 728 -4.18 -0.34 5.03
N ALA A 729 -3.22 0.13 5.82
CA ALA A 729 -3.48 0.82 7.07
C ALA A 729 -2.70 2.14 7.15
N THR A 730 -3.34 3.20 7.61
CA THR A 730 -2.68 4.48 7.87
C THR A 730 -3.49 5.35 8.81
N GLY A 731 -2.80 6.13 9.66
CA GLY A 731 -3.43 7.18 10.47
C GLY A 731 -3.61 8.51 9.71
N THR A 732 -3.01 8.65 8.53
CA THR A 732 -3.01 9.88 7.72
C THR A 732 -3.35 9.59 6.27
N PRO A 733 -4.60 9.17 5.96
CA PRO A 733 -5.00 8.78 4.61
C PRO A 733 -4.92 9.94 3.60
N ILE A 734 -5.12 11.16 4.06
CA ILE A 734 -5.00 12.38 3.28
C ILE A 734 -3.93 13.26 3.94
N SER A 735 -2.85 13.55 3.23
CA SER A 735 -1.81 14.47 3.62
C SER A 735 -1.63 15.56 2.54
N ASN A 736 -0.43 16.05 2.26
CA ASN A 736 -0.17 17.05 1.22
C ASN A 736 -0.46 16.57 -0.21
N SER A 737 -0.73 15.29 -0.39
CA SER A 737 -1.18 14.67 -1.66
C SER A 737 -2.14 13.52 -1.35
N MET A 738 -3.06 13.25 -2.27
CA MET A 738 -3.91 12.07 -2.23
C MET A 738 -3.14 10.82 -2.61
#